data_f29af5e690a04ae3460b1628d7e0fb5f
#
_entry.id   f29af5e690a04ae3460b1628d7e0fb5f
#
_cell.length_a   1.000
_cell.length_b   1.000
_cell.length_c   1.000
_cell.angle_alpha   90.00
_cell.angle_beta   90.00
_cell.angle_gamma   90.00
#
_symmetry.space_group_name_H-M   'P 1'
#
loop_
_entity.id
_entity.type
_entity.pdbx_description
1 polymer ?
#
loop_
_entity_poly.entity_id
_entity_poly.type
_entity_poly.pdbx_seq_one_letter_code
_entity_poly.pdbx_strand_id
1 'polypeptide(L)'
;MAFMFDTLKMISIPRSFRSVEFVWLLGALIISVASMSSVAYLADRMQRAFERDAKQLIAADVVVQADQPIPEQFQKDAESRGLETAQTIVFPTMSSFKSQTKLVALKAVTSGYPLRGSVKTSENLSDLKGTINKSIPSPGAVWIDSALMPSLNIKIGDELALGQAKFKVEAIITQELDKGAGFLNFAPRVMIREDELSKTQLIGLGSRVTYRLLVAGNEQGITNFIAWADQEIQNKKLRGIKSEGVDNSQPLMRATLDRAEKFLSLVAMLTAMVAAVAIALAAKRYTTRQAQSAAVWKCLGASRQQLLWEHGRASLLIALIGGIGGAFLGWLGHQALLYFLGDLLVSDLPPTSIWPLIWSVMVSIILLIGFVWPPILSLSQISPLRVIRKEVIVHAPSVWLLMLLGLITFFGLLLLVAKDFKLASLTLGGFTFATIVFLGVAWLMVKLASYLAEHTLLGRDVVQRFAWQSLSRRSLLTGLQVASLAIAIMALLLLAVVRQDLLSAWKSSSPPDAPNRFLINIQPDQKVSLEKDLLDSGVEKVTLYPMIRGRLTHINEQLVLPQNYEDGRAQRLVDREFNLSYAAELPEKNKVVAGGWHGNTTQAELSIESGIAKTLQLKLGDQLAFDIAGLTIQAKITSIRQLDWGSMRVNFFAILPPSLMSEMPQTWITAYRQVARQDNQLPIDIALVAKYPNITVVDVEFALNQVQDVLDRLSAAIELLFVFTIAAGVLVLMAALGATQDERLKDAALLKTLGAARAQIQKSFFTELLVIGFISGALAGGGAIAVGWSLAHFVFEISFPIPWMVLFYGAIFGVMICCIGGWWLQRKISNTSSVEVLREI
;
A
#
# COMPACT_ATOMS: atom_id res chain seq x y z
N MET A 1 -37.07 -43.96 4.30
CA MET A 1 -35.84 -44.78 4.21
C MET A 1 -35.15 -44.68 2.83
N ALA A 2 -35.83 -44.66 1.70
CA ALA A 2 -35.25 -44.46 0.36
C ALA A 2 -34.54 -43.10 0.20
N PHE A 3 -35.08 -42.01 0.76
CA PHE A 3 -34.48 -40.68 0.72
C PHE A 3 -33.20 -40.58 1.54
N MET A 4 -32.99 -41.35 2.57
CA MET A 4 -31.81 -41.34 3.44
C MET A 4 -30.67 -42.20 2.84
N PHE A 5 -30.98 -43.22 2.00
CA PHE A 5 -30.00 -44.00 1.25
C PHE A 5 -29.45 -43.26 0.01
N ASP A 6 -30.26 -42.36 -0.59
CA ASP A 6 -29.79 -41.52 -1.68
C ASP A 6 -28.84 -40.40 -1.18
N THR A 7 -29.01 -39.90 0.03
CA THR A 7 -28.07 -38.92 0.63
C THR A 7 -26.73 -39.52 1.00
N LEU A 8 -26.64 -40.79 1.36
CA LEU A 8 -25.37 -41.51 1.61
C LEU A 8 -24.62 -41.86 0.31
N LYS A 9 -25.35 -42.10 -0.80
CA LYS A 9 -24.69 -42.16 -2.15
C LYS A 9 -24.19 -40.81 -2.64
N MET A 10 -24.64 -39.71 -2.09
CA MET A 10 -24.10 -38.36 -2.37
C MET A 10 -22.66 -38.15 -1.89
N ILE A 11 -22.16 -38.95 -0.93
CA ILE A 11 -20.80 -38.85 -0.37
C ILE A 11 -19.83 -39.83 -1.06
N SER A 12 -20.29 -40.67 -1.99
CA SER A 12 -19.34 -41.48 -2.78
C SER A 12 -18.49 -40.58 -3.65
N ILE A 13 -17.18 -40.54 -3.36
CA ILE A 13 -16.18 -39.81 -4.13
C ILE A 13 -16.34 -40.15 -5.61
N PRO A 14 -16.65 -39.17 -6.48
CA PRO A 14 -16.83 -39.44 -7.90
C PRO A 14 -15.59 -40.13 -8.46
N ARG A 15 -15.74 -41.13 -9.32
CA ARG A 15 -14.61 -41.86 -9.96
C ARG A 15 -13.65 -40.90 -10.70
N SER A 16 -14.12 -39.70 -11.06
CA SER A 16 -13.32 -38.61 -11.63
C SER A 16 -12.21 -38.10 -10.72
N PHE A 17 -12.31 -38.28 -9.38
CA PHE A 17 -11.26 -37.87 -8.42
C PHE A 17 -9.94 -38.65 -8.55
N ARG A 18 -9.95 -39.80 -9.22
CA ARG A 18 -8.73 -40.59 -9.44
C ARG A 18 -7.96 -40.17 -10.68
N SER A 19 -8.43 -39.19 -11.45
CA SER A 19 -7.72 -38.71 -12.64
C SER A 19 -6.59 -37.74 -12.26
N VAL A 20 -5.46 -37.90 -12.93
CA VAL A 20 -4.29 -37.01 -12.72
C VAL A 20 -4.63 -35.55 -13.02
N GLU A 21 -5.54 -35.32 -13.96
CA GLU A 21 -6.02 -33.97 -14.34
C GLU A 21 -6.79 -33.30 -13.21
N PHE A 22 -7.53 -34.06 -12.44
CA PHE A 22 -8.23 -33.57 -11.27
C PHE A 22 -7.26 -33.04 -10.20
N VAL A 23 -6.18 -33.80 -9.95
CA VAL A 23 -5.13 -33.40 -8.99
C VAL A 23 -4.46 -32.10 -9.44
N TRP A 24 -4.20 -31.94 -10.74
CA TRP A 24 -3.65 -30.69 -11.28
C TRP A 24 -4.61 -29.50 -11.13
N LEU A 25 -5.90 -29.71 -11.44
CA LEU A 25 -6.91 -28.66 -11.27
C LEU A 25 -7.05 -28.23 -9.80
N LEU A 26 -7.12 -29.23 -8.90
CA LEU A 26 -7.18 -28.99 -7.46
C LEU A 26 -5.91 -28.29 -6.95
N GLY A 27 -4.73 -28.75 -7.37
CA GLY A 27 -3.46 -28.15 -7.02
C GLY A 27 -3.36 -26.70 -7.49
N ALA A 28 -3.76 -26.40 -8.73
CA ALA A 28 -3.82 -25.06 -9.25
C ALA A 28 -4.77 -24.17 -8.43
N LEU A 29 -5.95 -24.68 -8.08
CA LEU A 29 -6.93 -23.96 -7.28
C LEU A 29 -6.42 -23.72 -5.85
N ILE A 30 -5.84 -24.73 -5.19
CA ILE A 30 -5.28 -24.60 -3.84
C ILE A 30 -4.18 -23.55 -3.79
N ILE A 31 -3.20 -23.61 -4.71
CA ILE A 31 -2.08 -22.65 -4.70
C ILE A 31 -2.58 -21.24 -5.04
N SER A 32 -3.52 -21.14 -5.96
CA SER A 32 -4.13 -19.86 -6.33
C SER A 32 -4.87 -19.22 -5.15
N VAL A 33 -5.72 -20.01 -4.49
CA VAL A 33 -6.45 -19.54 -3.31
C VAL A 33 -5.51 -19.29 -2.14
N ALA A 34 -4.48 -20.13 -1.93
CA ALA A 34 -3.46 -19.94 -0.88
C ALA A 34 -2.72 -18.62 -1.04
N SER A 35 -2.31 -18.29 -2.25
CA SER A 35 -1.68 -17.00 -2.55
C SER A 35 -2.59 -15.82 -2.21
N MET A 36 -3.84 -15.84 -2.68
CA MET A 36 -4.81 -14.76 -2.40
C MET A 36 -5.17 -14.68 -0.92
N SER A 37 -5.36 -15.83 -0.26
CA SER A 37 -5.72 -15.86 1.17
C SER A 37 -4.57 -15.42 2.08
N SER A 38 -3.31 -15.72 1.73
CA SER A 38 -2.15 -15.21 2.46
C SER A 38 -2.10 -13.69 2.46
N VAL A 39 -2.39 -13.07 1.29
CA VAL A 39 -2.53 -11.61 1.16
C VAL A 39 -3.69 -11.11 2.02
N ALA A 40 -4.85 -11.77 1.93
CA ALA A 40 -6.05 -11.35 2.66
C ALA A 40 -5.86 -11.41 4.19
N TYR A 41 -5.20 -12.47 4.71
CA TYR A 41 -4.86 -12.56 6.14
C TYR A 41 -3.92 -11.46 6.59
N LEU A 42 -2.89 -11.17 5.78
CA LEU A 42 -1.94 -10.11 6.10
C LEU A 42 -2.61 -8.74 6.06
N ALA A 43 -3.36 -8.44 4.99
CA ALA A 43 -4.06 -7.17 4.83
C ALA A 43 -5.09 -6.93 5.95
N ASP A 44 -5.88 -7.95 6.32
CA ASP A 44 -6.85 -7.88 7.41
C ASP A 44 -6.16 -7.56 8.76
N ARG A 45 -5.07 -8.25 9.07
CA ARG A 45 -4.33 -7.99 10.33
C ARG A 45 -3.63 -6.64 10.33
N MET A 46 -3.03 -6.24 9.21
CA MET A 46 -2.42 -4.93 9.08
C MET A 46 -3.46 -3.82 9.23
N GLN A 47 -4.57 -3.90 8.51
CA GLN A 47 -5.63 -2.90 8.61
C GLN A 47 -6.10 -2.74 10.07
N ARG A 48 -6.38 -3.84 10.77
CA ARG A 48 -6.81 -3.81 12.18
C ARG A 48 -5.71 -3.33 13.13
N ALA A 49 -4.44 -3.64 12.85
CA ALA A 49 -3.33 -3.09 13.62
C ALA A 49 -3.24 -1.57 13.43
N PHE A 50 -3.38 -1.09 12.20
CA PHE A 50 -3.38 0.34 11.91
C PHE A 50 -4.54 1.09 12.53
N GLU A 51 -5.76 0.53 12.46
CA GLU A 51 -6.91 1.11 13.13
C GLU A 51 -6.70 1.21 14.64
N ARG A 52 -6.13 0.18 15.26
CA ARG A 52 -5.75 0.20 16.67
C ARG A 52 -4.70 1.26 16.98
N ASP A 53 -3.63 1.32 16.18
CA ASP A 53 -2.52 2.24 16.40
C ASP A 53 -2.96 3.70 16.14
N ALA A 54 -3.81 3.92 15.14
CA ALA A 54 -4.40 5.22 14.88
C ALA A 54 -5.32 5.69 16.02
N LYS A 55 -6.10 4.79 16.64
CA LYS A 55 -6.89 5.08 17.84
C LYS A 55 -6.00 5.46 19.04
N GLN A 56 -4.84 4.84 19.17
CA GLN A 56 -3.86 5.20 20.21
C GLN A 56 -3.29 6.60 20.00
N LEU A 57 -3.07 7.01 18.74
CA LEU A 57 -2.54 8.34 18.41
C LEU A 57 -3.50 9.49 18.70
N ILE A 58 -4.80 9.23 18.85
CA ILE A 58 -5.80 10.21 19.27
C ILE A 58 -6.25 9.98 20.72
N ALA A 59 -5.73 8.96 21.39
CA ALA A 59 -6.08 8.51 22.74
C ALA A 59 -7.55 8.11 22.92
N ALA A 60 -8.30 7.86 21.81
CA ALA A 60 -9.73 7.54 21.80
C ALA A 60 -10.14 6.82 20.51
N ASP A 61 -11.41 6.43 20.36
CA ASP A 61 -11.98 5.98 19.10
C ASP A 61 -12.47 7.17 18.25
N VAL A 62 -12.96 8.25 18.91
CA VAL A 62 -13.33 9.53 18.30
C VAL A 62 -13.07 10.65 19.27
N VAL A 63 -12.74 11.83 18.75
CA VAL A 63 -12.50 13.05 19.53
C VAL A 63 -13.40 14.16 19.03
N VAL A 64 -14.16 14.78 19.92
CA VAL A 64 -14.81 16.06 19.64
C VAL A 64 -13.88 17.15 20.13
N GLN A 65 -13.42 18.00 19.22
CA GLN A 65 -12.49 19.09 19.52
C GLN A 65 -13.17 20.44 19.36
N ALA A 66 -12.90 21.36 20.29
CA ALA A 66 -13.45 22.71 20.28
C ALA A 66 -12.44 23.75 20.77
N ASP A 67 -12.63 25.00 20.35
CA ASP A 67 -11.92 26.20 20.87
C ASP A 67 -12.59 26.84 22.10
N GLN A 68 -13.77 26.34 22.47
CA GLN A 68 -14.56 26.72 23.64
C GLN A 68 -14.96 25.46 24.42
N PRO A 69 -15.40 25.60 25.68
CA PRO A 69 -15.88 24.45 26.45
C PRO A 69 -16.96 23.70 25.70
N ILE A 70 -16.77 22.39 25.59
CA ILE A 70 -17.68 21.48 24.85
C ILE A 70 -19.01 21.40 25.63
N PRO A 71 -20.18 21.58 24.99
CA PRO A 71 -21.47 21.46 25.68
C PRO A 71 -21.63 20.09 26.33
N GLU A 72 -22.08 20.06 27.59
CA GLU A 72 -22.24 18.81 28.36
C GLU A 72 -23.09 17.75 27.68
N GLN A 73 -23.96 18.14 26.77
CA GLN A 73 -24.83 17.24 26.04
C GLN A 73 -24.05 16.23 25.19
N PHE A 74 -22.84 16.59 24.69
CA PHE A 74 -22.00 15.66 23.95
C PHE A 74 -21.48 14.53 24.86
N GLN A 75 -21.08 14.85 26.07
CA GLN A 75 -20.66 13.86 27.05
C GLN A 75 -21.86 13.01 27.51
N LYS A 76 -22.99 13.61 27.83
CA LYS A 76 -24.18 12.90 28.28
C LYS A 76 -24.75 11.96 27.21
N ASP A 77 -24.70 12.35 25.93
CA ASP A 77 -25.11 11.47 24.83
C ASP A 77 -24.16 10.28 24.67
N ALA A 78 -22.84 10.50 24.73
CA ALA A 78 -21.86 9.42 24.72
C ALA A 78 -22.07 8.43 25.88
N GLU A 79 -22.21 8.91 27.09
CA GLU A 79 -22.44 8.10 28.29
C GLU A 79 -23.78 7.35 28.22
N SER A 80 -24.85 7.96 27.69
CA SER A 80 -26.15 7.33 27.49
C SER A 80 -26.12 6.12 26.54
N ARG A 81 -25.15 6.13 25.62
CA ARG A 81 -24.87 5.01 24.70
C ARG A 81 -23.91 3.96 25.28
N GLY A 82 -23.51 4.12 26.55
CA GLY A 82 -22.57 3.22 27.21
C GLY A 82 -21.14 3.38 26.73
N LEU A 83 -20.75 4.54 26.20
CA LEU A 83 -19.41 4.85 25.77
C LEU A 83 -18.60 5.46 26.94
N GLU A 84 -17.32 5.15 26.98
CA GLU A 84 -16.37 5.73 27.92
C GLU A 84 -15.98 7.14 27.45
N THR A 85 -15.86 8.08 28.38
CA THR A 85 -15.49 9.46 28.08
C THR A 85 -14.33 9.94 28.94
N ALA A 86 -13.48 10.78 28.36
CA ALA A 86 -12.46 11.54 29.09
C ALA A 86 -12.32 12.92 28.44
N GLN A 87 -11.94 13.93 29.24
CA GLN A 87 -11.71 15.27 28.71
C GLN A 87 -10.24 15.63 28.80
N THR A 88 -9.75 16.37 27.83
CA THR A 88 -8.44 17.01 27.89
C THR A 88 -8.52 18.46 27.44
N ILE A 89 -7.79 19.33 28.15
CA ILE A 89 -7.72 20.75 27.88
C ILE A 89 -6.25 21.09 27.62
N VAL A 90 -5.94 21.62 26.44
CA VAL A 90 -4.56 21.90 26.02
C VAL A 90 -4.41 23.36 25.63
N PHE A 91 -3.42 24.03 26.17
CA PHE A 91 -3.08 25.41 25.83
C PHE A 91 -1.62 25.75 26.15
N PRO A 92 -1.02 26.75 25.45
CA PRO A 92 0.30 27.24 25.79
C PRO A 92 0.25 28.14 27.02
N THR A 93 1.22 27.99 27.94
CA THR A 93 1.36 28.84 29.12
C THR A 93 2.83 28.92 29.52
N MET A 94 3.11 29.85 30.46
CA MET A 94 4.45 29.95 31.05
C MET A 94 4.51 29.13 32.34
N SER A 95 5.48 28.23 32.40
CA SER A 95 5.86 27.58 33.65
C SER A 95 7.04 28.32 34.30
N SER A 96 7.11 28.38 35.60
CA SER A 96 8.23 29.00 36.31
C SER A 96 8.77 28.14 37.43
N PHE A 97 10.10 28.18 37.57
CA PHE A 97 10.83 27.56 38.67
C PHE A 97 11.92 28.52 39.12
N LYS A 98 11.87 28.94 40.39
CA LYS A 98 12.76 29.98 40.91
C LYS A 98 12.66 31.26 40.06
N SER A 99 13.75 31.68 39.44
CA SER A 99 13.80 32.89 38.59
C SER A 99 13.70 32.58 37.08
N GLN A 100 13.55 31.33 36.70
CA GLN A 100 13.51 30.90 35.31
C GLN A 100 12.07 30.61 34.87
N THR A 101 11.75 31.03 33.64
CA THR A 101 10.45 30.79 33.02
C THR A 101 10.62 30.09 31.66
N LYS A 102 9.71 29.19 31.35
CA LYS A 102 9.69 28.50 30.05
C LYS A 102 8.26 28.37 29.52
N LEU A 103 8.12 28.60 28.21
CA LEU A 103 6.85 28.30 27.52
C LEU A 103 6.65 26.79 27.46
N VAL A 104 5.48 26.34 27.88
CA VAL A 104 5.07 24.94 27.94
C VAL A 104 3.70 24.73 27.33
N ALA A 105 3.42 23.55 26.82
CA ALA A 105 2.09 23.11 26.45
C ALA A 105 1.45 22.40 27.66
N LEU A 106 0.61 23.14 28.42
CA LEU A 106 -0.12 22.56 29.54
C LEU A 106 -1.26 21.71 29.02
N LYS A 107 -1.36 20.49 29.55
CA LYS A 107 -2.44 19.54 29.29
C LYS A 107 -3.09 19.13 30.59
N ALA A 108 -4.33 19.52 30.78
CA ALA A 108 -5.15 19.08 31.89
C ALA A 108 -5.98 17.87 31.43
N VAL A 109 -6.01 16.81 32.27
CA VAL A 109 -6.64 15.54 31.93
C VAL A 109 -7.59 15.08 33.03
N THR A 110 -8.74 14.49 32.62
CA THR A 110 -9.68 13.83 33.54
C THR A 110 -9.26 12.40 33.84
N SER A 111 -9.86 11.84 34.87
CA SER A 111 -9.72 10.39 35.17
C SER A 111 -10.18 9.54 33.97
N GLY A 112 -9.43 8.46 33.71
CA GLY A 112 -9.69 7.61 32.54
C GLY A 112 -8.84 7.94 31.31
N TYR A 113 -8.19 9.09 31.26
CA TYR A 113 -7.22 9.38 30.20
C TYR A 113 -5.94 8.52 30.32
N PRO A 114 -5.39 7.97 29.20
CA PRO A 114 -5.99 7.91 27.87
C PRO A 114 -6.97 6.75 27.72
N LEU A 115 -8.06 6.92 26.97
CA LEU A 115 -9.04 5.86 26.70
C LEU A 115 -8.49 4.77 25.77
N ARG A 116 -7.54 5.13 24.90
CA ARG A 116 -6.80 4.21 24.02
C ARG A 116 -5.31 4.53 24.09
N GLY A 117 -4.49 3.47 24.04
CA GLY A 117 -3.05 3.63 24.18
C GLY A 117 -2.59 3.76 25.63
N SER A 118 -1.41 4.36 25.84
CA SER A 118 -0.81 4.54 27.15
C SER A 118 0.18 5.71 27.16
N VAL A 119 0.35 6.34 28.31
CA VAL A 119 1.44 7.30 28.55
C VAL A 119 2.59 6.54 29.21
N LYS A 120 3.83 6.79 28.78
CA LYS A 120 5.01 6.27 29.46
C LYS A 120 5.66 7.36 30.30
N THR A 121 5.98 7.00 31.52
CA THR A 121 6.64 7.88 32.46
C THR A 121 7.88 7.22 33.05
N SER A 122 8.85 8.04 33.49
CA SER A 122 10.05 7.59 34.18
C SER A 122 10.31 8.48 35.39
N GLU A 123 10.90 7.91 36.41
CA GLU A 123 11.41 8.66 37.57
C GLU A 123 12.87 9.12 37.37
N ASN A 124 13.51 8.70 36.26
CA ASN A 124 14.90 9.00 36.01
C ASN A 124 15.14 9.52 34.58
N LEU A 125 15.86 10.62 34.44
CA LEU A 125 16.16 11.23 33.13
C LEU A 125 17.03 10.33 32.23
N SER A 126 17.80 9.41 32.81
CA SER A 126 18.61 8.44 32.06
C SER A 126 17.79 7.28 31.50
N ASP A 127 16.57 7.04 31.98
CA ASP A 127 15.67 5.99 31.49
C ASP A 127 14.65 6.59 30.51
N LEU A 128 15.07 6.75 29.25
CA LEU A 128 14.21 7.26 28.19
C LEU A 128 13.16 6.24 27.71
N LYS A 129 13.27 4.95 28.06
CA LYS A 129 12.25 3.96 27.68
C LYS A 129 11.00 4.09 28.53
N GLY A 130 11.14 4.47 29.79
CA GLY A 130 10.05 4.63 30.73
C GLY A 130 9.18 3.38 30.93
N THR A 131 8.28 3.44 31.88
CA THR A 131 7.27 2.41 32.17
C THR A 131 5.88 2.89 31.75
N ILE A 132 5.02 1.96 31.33
CA ILE A 132 3.62 2.26 30.98
C ILE A 132 2.89 2.66 32.26
N ASN A 133 2.35 3.89 32.26
CA ASN A 133 1.52 4.40 33.33
C ASN A 133 0.07 4.51 32.84
N LYS A 134 -0.86 3.89 33.54
CA LYS A 134 -2.31 3.92 33.24
C LYS A 134 -3.06 4.91 34.12
N SER A 135 -2.39 5.58 35.05
CA SER A 135 -2.96 6.63 35.91
C SER A 135 -2.75 8.01 35.30
N ILE A 136 -3.33 9.01 35.92
CA ILE A 136 -3.07 10.43 35.68
C ILE A 136 -2.24 10.98 36.85
N PRO A 137 -1.66 12.20 36.76
CA PRO A 137 -0.92 12.80 37.87
C PRO A 137 -1.70 12.77 39.19
N SER A 138 -1.00 12.55 40.30
CA SER A 138 -1.61 12.58 41.63
C SER A 138 -2.12 13.99 41.98
N PRO A 139 -3.08 14.16 42.91
CA PRO A 139 -3.52 15.50 43.33
C PRO A 139 -2.34 16.33 43.86
N GLY A 140 -2.20 17.57 43.36
CA GLY A 140 -1.09 18.46 43.66
C GLY A 140 0.24 18.12 42.98
N ALA A 141 0.23 17.14 42.07
CA ALA A 141 1.41 16.73 41.29
C ALA A 141 1.31 17.07 39.82
N VAL A 142 2.48 17.05 39.18
CA VAL A 142 2.61 17.35 37.73
C VAL A 142 3.60 16.37 37.08
N TRP A 143 3.28 15.91 35.89
CA TRP A 143 4.22 15.22 35.04
C TRP A 143 4.78 16.19 34.00
N ILE A 144 6.09 16.14 33.75
CA ILE A 144 6.78 17.08 32.87
C ILE A 144 7.54 16.36 31.77
N ASP A 145 7.66 17.01 30.63
CA ASP A 145 8.49 16.54 29.51
C ASP A 145 9.97 16.52 29.92
N SER A 146 10.72 15.53 29.42
CA SER A 146 12.15 15.37 29.68
C SER A 146 12.98 16.62 29.34
N ALA A 147 12.59 17.37 28.31
CA ALA A 147 13.27 18.59 27.89
C ALA A 147 13.08 19.77 28.87
N LEU A 148 12.08 19.72 29.76
CA LEU A 148 11.83 20.79 30.72
C LEU A 148 12.79 20.73 31.90
N MET A 149 13.26 19.56 32.29
CA MET A 149 14.19 19.41 33.43
C MET A 149 15.50 20.18 33.25
N PRO A 150 16.25 20.01 32.15
CA PRO A 150 17.49 20.78 31.99
C PRO A 150 17.23 22.25 31.71
N SER A 151 16.10 22.60 31.04
CA SER A 151 15.80 24.00 30.69
C SER A 151 15.45 24.88 31.89
N LEU A 152 14.90 24.30 32.96
CA LEU A 152 14.56 25.01 34.20
C LEU A 152 15.46 24.58 35.37
N ASN A 153 16.39 23.66 35.14
CA ASN A 153 17.22 23.02 36.22
C ASN A 153 16.35 22.47 37.38
N ILE A 154 15.20 21.88 37.03
CA ILE A 154 14.22 21.31 37.96
C ILE A 154 14.43 19.81 38.09
N LYS A 155 14.17 19.26 39.30
CA LYS A 155 14.30 17.82 39.60
C LYS A 155 12.96 17.24 40.04
N ILE A 156 12.84 15.93 40.00
CA ILE A 156 11.70 15.21 40.58
C ILE A 156 11.65 15.56 42.08
N GLY A 157 10.45 15.87 42.55
CA GLY A 157 10.19 16.35 43.92
C GLY A 157 10.18 17.86 44.09
N ASP A 158 10.71 18.66 43.14
CA ASP A 158 10.65 20.11 43.19
C ASP A 158 9.25 20.62 42.86
N GLU A 159 8.95 21.90 43.21
CA GLU A 159 7.66 22.56 42.94
C GLU A 159 7.75 23.41 41.70
N LEU A 160 6.98 23.06 40.66
CA LEU A 160 6.79 23.85 39.46
C LEU A 160 5.60 24.79 39.62
N ALA A 161 5.79 26.08 39.35
CA ALA A 161 4.67 27.06 39.40
C ALA A 161 4.00 27.18 38.01
N LEU A 162 2.68 27.08 38.03
CA LEU A 162 1.77 27.25 36.87
C LEU A 162 0.70 28.27 37.22
N GLY A 163 0.83 29.50 36.71
CA GLY A 163 0.00 30.59 37.11
C GLY A 163 0.11 30.88 38.63
N GLN A 164 -0.99 30.81 39.34
CA GLN A 164 -1.04 31.05 40.77
C GLN A 164 -0.81 29.78 41.63
N ALA A 165 -0.81 28.60 41.02
CA ALA A 165 -0.66 27.32 41.73
C ALA A 165 0.76 26.71 41.57
N LYS A 166 1.16 25.95 42.59
CA LYS A 166 2.41 25.16 42.55
C LYS A 166 2.10 23.69 42.60
N PHE A 167 2.84 22.93 41.84
CA PHE A 167 2.68 21.49 41.70
C PHE A 167 4.01 20.78 41.87
N LYS A 168 4.00 19.66 42.60
CA LYS A 168 5.19 18.85 42.84
C LYS A 168 5.46 18.00 41.57
N VAL A 169 6.67 18.03 41.08
CA VAL A 169 7.10 17.18 39.96
C VAL A 169 7.15 15.73 40.41
N GLU A 170 6.25 14.90 39.89
CA GLU A 170 6.08 13.48 40.24
C GLU A 170 6.82 12.55 39.29
N ALA A 171 6.72 12.81 37.96
CA ALA A 171 7.30 11.96 36.94
C ALA A 171 7.68 12.73 35.69
N ILE A 172 8.52 12.09 34.85
CA ILE A 172 8.95 12.58 33.56
C ILE A 172 8.14 11.85 32.48
N ILE A 173 7.49 12.57 31.57
CA ILE A 173 6.83 12.01 30.41
C ILE A 173 7.91 11.62 29.38
N THR A 174 8.05 10.32 29.10
CA THR A 174 8.98 9.81 28.10
C THR A 174 8.31 9.57 26.75
N GLN A 175 7.00 9.21 26.78
CA GLN A 175 6.22 9.02 25.55
C GLN A 175 4.74 9.39 25.79
N GLU A 176 4.22 10.28 24.94
CA GLU A 176 2.81 10.63 24.86
C GLU A 176 2.38 10.49 23.38
N LEU A 177 1.48 9.55 23.07
CA LEU A 177 1.12 9.22 21.69
C LEU A 177 0.22 10.28 21.04
N ASP A 178 -0.69 10.91 21.81
CA ASP A 178 -1.64 11.90 21.31
C ASP A 178 -1.14 13.36 21.40
N LYS A 179 0.18 13.56 21.38
CA LYS A 179 0.78 14.92 21.42
C LYS A 179 0.35 15.78 20.22
N GLY A 180 -0.05 15.13 19.12
CA GLY A 180 -0.52 15.81 17.90
C GLY A 180 0.61 16.46 17.09
N ALA A 181 0.28 16.99 15.90
CA ALA A 181 1.23 17.62 14.98
C ALA A 181 1.12 19.17 14.92
N GLY A 182 0.37 19.79 15.80
CA GLY A 182 0.19 21.24 15.82
C GLY A 182 1.39 21.98 16.41
N PHE A 183 1.59 23.24 16.02
CA PHE A 183 2.71 24.08 16.50
C PHE A 183 2.79 24.18 18.04
N LEU A 184 1.65 24.22 18.71
CA LEU A 184 1.55 24.25 20.18
C LEU A 184 2.04 22.94 20.84
N ASN A 185 2.08 21.85 20.09
CA ASN A 185 2.50 20.56 20.59
C ASN A 185 4.01 20.36 20.57
N PHE A 186 4.77 21.31 20.00
CA PHE A 186 6.23 21.31 20.03
C PHE A 186 6.81 21.89 21.33
N ALA A 187 6.02 22.69 22.09
CA ALA A 187 6.46 23.11 23.41
C ALA A 187 6.55 21.91 24.37
N PRO A 188 7.49 21.91 25.33
CA PRO A 188 7.59 20.86 26.34
C PRO A 188 6.24 20.64 27.03
N ARG A 189 5.83 19.38 27.18
CA ARG A 189 4.55 19.01 27.77
C ARG A 189 4.61 19.14 29.29
N VAL A 190 3.54 19.68 29.84
CA VAL A 190 3.27 19.67 31.27
C VAL A 190 1.86 19.14 31.49
N MET A 191 1.69 18.08 32.26
CA MET A 191 0.42 17.40 32.46
C MET A 191 -0.03 17.51 33.91
N ILE A 192 -1.27 18.00 34.11
CA ILE A 192 -1.92 18.11 35.42
C ILE A 192 -3.30 17.47 35.37
N ARG A 193 -3.93 17.32 36.53
CA ARG A 193 -5.34 16.94 36.63
C ARG A 193 -6.25 18.12 36.21
N GLU A 194 -7.37 17.81 35.58
CA GLU A 194 -8.33 18.81 35.12
C GLU A 194 -9.01 19.54 36.29
N ASP A 195 -9.34 18.82 37.36
CA ASP A 195 -9.95 19.37 38.57
C ASP A 195 -9.09 20.43 39.32
N GLU A 196 -7.79 20.46 39.03
CA GLU A 196 -6.84 21.43 39.57
C GLU A 196 -6.57 22.63 38.66
N LEU A 197 -7.07 22.59 37.42
CA LEU A 197 -6.82 23.65 36.43
C LEU A 197 -7.34 25.02 36.89
N SER A 198 -8.48 25.07 37.55
CA SER A 198 -9.06 26.28 38.10
C SER A 198 -8.18 27.01 39.12
N LYS A 199 -7.37 26.23 39.87
CA LYS A 199 -6.43 26.81 40.89
C LYS A 199 -5.30 27.59 40.20
N THR A 200 -4.99 27.29 38.95
CA THR A 200 -3.90 27.96 38.22
C THR A 200 -4.27 29.36 37.74
N GLN A 201 -5.56 29.66 37.56
CA GLN A 201 -6.11 30.91 36.98
C GLN A 201 -5.48 31.28 35.64
N LEU A 202 -5.07 30.28 34.83
CA LEU A 202 -4.39 30.50 33.56
C LEU A 202 -5.36 30.74 32.40
N ILE A 203 -6.60 30.32 32.51
CA ILE A 203 -7.61 30.51 31.45
C ILE A 203 -8.38 31.78 31.72
N GLY A 204 -8.23 32.78 30.81
CA GLY A 204 -8.93 34.06 30.82
C GLY A 204 -9.52 34.40 29.45
N LEU A 205 -10.17 35.54 29.36
CA LEU A 205 -10.69 36.07 28.12
C LEU A 205 -9.59 36.23 27.07
N GLY A 206 -9.74 35.53 25.92
CA GLY A 206 -8.76 35.53 24.84
C GLY A 206 -7.69 34.46 24.89
N SER A 207 -7.73 33.56 25.90
CA SER A 207 -6.85 32.38 25.93
C SER A 207 -7.14 31.45 24.77
N ARG A 208 -6.11 31.05 24.02
CA ARG A 208 -6.24 30.05 22.98
C ARG A 208 -6.21 28.66 23.61
N VAL A 209 -7.36 28.11 23.92
CA VAL A 209 -7.55 26.83 24.57
C VAL A 209 -8.14 25.83 23.59
N THR A 210 -7.65 24.61 23.60
CA THR A 210 -8.23 23.49 22.85
C THR A 210 -8.86 22.53 23.83
N TYR A 211 -10.17 22.41 23.78
CA TYR A 211 -10.95 21.43 24.54
C TYR A 211 -11.15 20.18 23.68
N ARG A 212 -10.96 19.01 24.26
CA ARG A 212 -11.14 17.74 23.58
C ARG A 212 -11.94 16.80 24.47
N LEU A 213 -13.05 16.31 23.95
CA LEU A 213 -13.81 15.20 24.51
C LEU A 213 -13.42 13.92 23.78
N LEU A 214 -12.75 13.04 24.47
CA LEU A 214 -12.37 11.73 24.01
C LEU A 214 -13.53 10.78 24.27
N VAL A 215 -13.87 9.95 23.29
CA VAL A 215 -14.94 8.96 23.39
C VAL A 215 -14.44 7.64 22.88
N ALA A 216 -14.70 6.57 23.63
CA ALA A 216 -14.29 5.21 23.29
C ALA A 216 -15.38 4.20 23.64
N GLY A 217 -15.47 3.10 22.88
CA GLY A 217 -16.45 2.05 23.15
C GLY A 217 -16.59 1.07 22.00
N ASN A 218 -17.80 0.50 21.88
CA ASN A 218 -18.10 -0.43 20.79
C ASN A 218 -18.27 0.34 19.46
N GLU A 219 -17.94 -0.33 18.35
CA GLU A 219 -17.94 0.26 17.01
C GLU A 219 -19.29 0.85 16.59
N GLN A 220 -20.38 0.16 16.93
CA GLN A 220 -21.74 0.60 16.59
C GLN A 220 -22.15 1.84 17.40
N GLY A 221 -21.79 1.91 18.67
CA GLY A 221 -22.03 3.08 19.53
C GLY A 221 -21.24 4.30 19.04
N ILE A 222 -19.97 4.11 18.67
CA ILE A 222 -19.11 5.17 18.12
C ILE A 222 -19.67 5.69 16.80
N THR A 223 -20.06 4.81 15.87
CA THR A 223 -20.65 5.22 14.58
C THR A 223 -21.94 6.04 14.78
N ASN A 224 -22.81 5.61 15.68
CA ASN A 224 -24.04 6.30 16.01
C ASN A 224 -23.78 7.65 16.71
N PHE A 225 -22.74 7.70 17.57
CA PHE A 225 -22.34 8.96 18.23
C PHE A 225 -21.77 9.96 17.23
N ILE A 226 -20.90 9.54 16.29
CA ILE A 226 -20.35 10.41 15.24
C ILE A 226 -21.48 11.00 14.41
N ALA A 227 -22.42 10.16 13.93
CA ALA A 227 -23.54 10.62 13.11
C ALA A 227 -24.40 11.63 13.86
N TRP A 228 -24.68 11.40 15.14
CA TRP A 228 -25.41 12.35 15.98
C TRP A 228 -24.62 13.64 16.23
N ALA A 229 -23.33 13.53 16.56
CA ALA A 229 -22.48 14.69 16.84
C ALA A 229 -22.37 15.62 15.62
N ASP A 230 -22.14 15.05 14.43
CA ASP A 230 -22.07 15.82 13.17
C ASP A 230 -23.40 16.49 12.85
N GLN A 231 -24.51 15.80 13.08
CA GLN A 231 -25.85 16.35 12.88
C GLN A 231 -26.15 17.47 13.88
N GLU A 232 -25.74 17.33 15.14
CA GLU A 232 -25.92 18.33 16.19
C GLU A 232 -25.07 19.58 15.92
N ILE A 233 -23.82 19.42 15.47
CA ILE A 233 -22.93 20.54 15.07
C ILE A 233 -23.54 21.31 13.91
N GLN A 234 -24.07 20.61 12.89
CA GLN A 234 -24.70 21.27 11.74
C GLN A 234 -26.02 21.97 12.08
N ASN A 235 -26.92 21.29 12.80
CA ASN A 235 -28.24 21.81 13.14
C ASN A 235 -28.16 23.05 14.03
N LYS A 236 -27.31 23.05 15.03
CA LYS A 236 -27.11 24.16 15.95
C LYS A 236 -26.09 25.19 15.45
N LYS A 237 -25.52 25.00 14.27
CA LYS A 237 -24.47 25.85 13.69
C LYS A 237 -23.35 26.16 14.70
N LEU A 238 -22.90 25.14 15.45
CA LEU A 238 -21.87 25.29 16.47
C LEU A 238 -20.54 25.60 15.79
N ARG A 239 -20.05 26.83 15.97
CA ARG A 239 -18.76 27.21 15.40
C ARG A 239 -17.62 26.74 16.30
N GLY A 240 -16.50 26.36 15.67
CA GLY A 240 -15.30 25.95 16.40
C GLY A 240 -15.34 24.52 16.94
N ILE A 241 -16.44 23.78 16.80
CA ILE A 241 -16.55 22.36 17.21
C ILE A 241 -16.40 21.45 15.99
N LYS A 242 -15.60 20.40 16.12
CA LYS A 242 -15.37 19.37 15.06
C LYS A 242 -15.35 18.00 15.68
N SER A 243 -15.93 17.02 15.02
CA SER A 243 -15.68 15.62 15.31
C SER A 243 -14.49 15.13 14.49
N GLU A 244 -13.49 14.56 15.13
CA GLU A 244 -12.30 14.00 14.50
C GLU A 244 -12.23 12.51 14.83
N GLY A 245 -12.55 11.68 13.86
CA GLY A 245 -12.27 10.25 13.91
C GLY A 245 -10.84 9.94 13.48
N VAL A 246 -10.47 8.67 13.57
CA VAL A 246 -9.18 8.15 13.11
C VAL A 246 -8.87 8.57 11.66
N ASP A 247 -9.92 8.65 10.84
CA ASP A 247 -9.82 8.95 9.42
C ASP A 247 -9.35 10.38 9.09
N ASN A 248 -9.65 11.34 9.95
CA ASN A 248 -9.39 12.76 9.71
C ASN A 248 -8.18 13.30 10.50
N SER A 249 -7.72 12.54 11.49
CA SER A 249 -6.70 13.01 12.44
C SER A 249 -5.29 13.03 11.88
N GLN A 250 -4.96 12.15 10.93
CA GLN A 250 -3.61 12.03 10.36
C GLN A 250 -3.61 11.77 8.84
N PRO A 251 -3.78 12.81 8.01
CA PRO A 251 -3.89 12.66 6.56
C PRO A 251 -2.68 12.04 5.88
N LEU A 252 -1.47 12.27 6.42
CA LEU A 252 -0.22 11.74 5.85
C LEU A 252 -0.12 10.23 6.05
N MET A 253 -0.43 9.75 7.26
CA MET A 253 -0.44 8.31 7.56
C MET A 253 -1.51 7.60 6.74
N ARG A 254 -2.72 8.15 6.64
CA ARG A 254 -3.78 7.60 5.80
C ARG A 254 -3.37 7.49 4.33
N ALA A 255 -2.78 8.54 3.76
CA ALA A 255 -2.31 8.50 2.37
C ALA A 255 -1.25 7.40 2.13
N THR A 256 -0.39 7.14 3.12
CA THR A 256 0.60 6.06 3.06
C THR A 256 -0.08 4.69 3.13
N LEU A 257 -1.07 4.53 4.00
CA LEU A 257 -1.86 3.30 4.14
C LEU A 257 -2.69 3.00 2.89
N ASP A 258 -3.37 4.00 2.34
CA ASP A 258 -4.15 3.86 1.10
C ASP A 258 -3.27 3.41 -0.07
N ARG A 259 -2.05 3.94 -0.18
CA ARG A 259 -1.08 3.48 -1.18
C ARG A 259 -0.65 2.04 -0.95
N ALA A 260 -0.40 1.67 0.30
CA ALA A 260 -0.05 0.31 0.69
C ALA A 260 -1.20 -0.67 0.40
N GLU A 261 -2.43 -0.34 0.76
CA GLU A 261 -3.62 -1.14 0.47
C GLU A 261 -3.83 -1.33 -1.04
N LYS A 262 -3.69 -0.27 -1.83
CA LYS A 262 -3.76 -0.34 -3.29
C LYS A 262 -2.68 -1.25 -3.87
N PHE A 263 -1.47 -1.20 -3.33
CA PHE A 263 -0.38 -2.06 -3.79
C PHE A 263 -0.61 -3.54 -3.42
N LEU A 264 -0.99 -3.84 -2.17
CA LEU A 264 -1.33 -5.20 -1.74
C LEU A 264 -2.50 -5.76 -2.57
N SER A 265 -3.52 -4.93 -2.84
CA SER A 265 -4.63 -5.28 -3.72
C SER A 265 -4.18 -5.56 -5.15
N LEU A 266 -3.24 -4.76 -5.70
CA LEU A 266 -2.66 -5.02 -7.02
C LEU A 266 -1.97 -6.37 -7.07
N VAL A 267 -1.14 -6.71 -6.06
CA VAL A 267 -0.46 -8.02 -5.98
C VAL A 267 -1.47 -9.16 -5.93
N ALA A 268 -2.51 -9.04 -5.10
CA ALA A 268 -3.58 -10.03 -5.02
C ALA A 268 -4.31 -10.20 -6.36
N MET A 269 -4.59 -9.10 -7.06
CA MET A 269 -5.21 -9.12 -8.39
C MET A 269 -4.32 -9.78 -9.44
N LEU A 270 -3.03 -9.44 -9.47
CA LEU A 270 -2.08 -10.07 -10.40
C LEU A 270 -1.98 -11.56 -10.16
N THR A 271 -1.91 -11.98 -8.91
CA THR A 271 -1.90 -13.40 -8.54
C THR A 271 -3.21 -14.08 -8.94
N ALA A 272 -4.36 -13.44 -8.73
CA ALA A 272 -5.66 -13.94 -9.17
C ALA A 272 -5.72 -14.13 -10.69
N MET A 273 -5.15 -13.21 -11.47
CA MET A 273 -5.12 -13.28 -12.93
C MET A 273 -4.26 -14.43 -13.43
N VAL A 274 -3.05 -14.59 -12.86
CA VAL A 274 -2.18 -15.73 -13.15
C VAL A 274 -2.88 -17.04 -12.79
N ALA A 275 -3.51 -17.08 -11.63
CA ALA A 275 -4.28 -18.22 -11.16
C ALA A 275 -5.45 -18.58 -12.08
N ALA A 276 -6.20 -17.59 -12.53
CA ALA A 276 -7.32 -17.78 -13.45
C ALA A 276 -6.87 -18.42 -14.77
N VAL A 277 -5.72 -17.99 -15.30
CA VAL A 277 -5.12 -18.60 -16.50
C VAL A 277 -4.74 -20.06 -16.24
N ALA A 278 -4.10 -20.37 -15.09
CA ALA A 278 -3.74 -21.74 -14.73
C ALA A 278 -4.97 -22.65 -14.63
N ILE A 279 -6.02 -22.16 -13.94
CA ILE A 279 -7.29 -22.88 -13.77
C ILE A 279 -7.98 -23.10 -15.12
N ALA A 280 -8.03 -22.08 -16.00
CA ALA A 280 -8.63 -22.17 -17.32
C ALA A 280 -7.91 -23.24 -18.20
N LEU A 281 -6.58 -23.26 -18.19
CA LEU A 281 -5.79 -24.26 -18.89
C LEU A 281 -5.99 -25.67 -18.34
N ALA A 282 -6.00 -25.82 -17.01
CA ALA A 282 -6.26 -27.10 -16.34
C ALA A 282 -7.68 -27.60 -16.62
N ALA A 283 -8.69 -26.70 -16.58
CA ALA A 283 -10.08 -27.02 -16.90
C ALA A 283 -10.24 -27.45 -18.36
N LYS A 284 -9.60 -26.76 -19.30
CA LYS A 284 -9.59 -27.15 -20.72
C LYS A 284 -9.02 -28.56 -20.91
N ARG A 285 -7.90 -28.87 -20.24
CA ARG A 285 -7.29 -30.19 -20.30
C ARG A 285 -8.19 -31.26 -19.70
N TYR A 286 -8.78 -31.01 -18.54
CA TYR A 286 -9.75 -31.89 -17.90
C TYR A 286 -10.93 -32.21 -18.85
N THR A 287 -11.55 -31.18 -19.42
CA THR A 287 -12.69 -31.38 -20.31
C THR A 287 -12.33 -32.10 -21.61
N THR A 288 -11.15 -31.85 -22.19
CA THR A 288 -10.70 -32.54 -23.41
C THR A 288 -10.57 -34.04 -23.18
N ARG A 289 -10.02 -34.47 -22.03
CA ARG A 289 -9.89 -35.89 -21.68
C ARG A 289 -11.21 -36.53 -21.25
N GLN A 290 -12.06 -35.77 -20.52
CA GLN A 290 -13.37 -36.27 -20.11
C GLN A 290 -14.38 -36.34 -21.28
N ALA A 291 -14.07 -35.70 -22.41
CA ALA A 291 -14.95 -35.67 -23.56
C ALA A 291 -15.27 -37.07 -24.13
N GLN A 292 -14.28 -37.98 -24.10
CA GLN A 292 -14.48 -39.34 -24.58
C GLN A 292 -15.37 -40.16 -23.63
N SER A 293 -15.14 -40.08 -22.32
CA SER A 293 -15.98 -40.68 -21.29
C SER A 293 -17.39 -40.17 -21.34
N ALA A 294 -17.58 -38.84 -21.50
CA ALA A 294 -18.90 -38.20 -21.59
C ALA A 294 -19.68 -38.68 -22.84
N ALA A 295 -18.98 -38.88 -23.98
CA ALA A 295 -19.58 -39.43 -25.18
C ALA A 295 -20.03 -40.88 -24.98
N VAL A 296 -19.23 -41.74 -24.33
CA VAL A 296 -19.61 -43.10 -23.96
C VAL A 296 -20.83 -43.13 -23.05
N TRP A 297 -20.89 -42.28 -22.02
CA TRP A 297 -22.04 -42.21 -21.13
C TRP A 297 -23.32 -41.80 -21.87
N LYS A 298 -23.21 -40.88 -22.86
CA LYS A 298 -24.34 -40.52 -23.72
C LYS A 298 -24.77 -41.68 -24.61
N CYS A 299 -23.86 -42.48 -25.14
CA CYS A 299 -24.18 -43.72 -25.87
C CYS A 299 -24.92 -44.73 -24.98
N LEU A 300 -24.63 -44.76 -23.67
CA LEU A 300 -25.31 -45.60 -22.68
C LEU A 300 -26.61 -45.01 -22.18
N GLY A 301 -27.09 -43.89 -22.76
CA GLY A 301 -28.37 -43.25 -22.43
C GLY A 301 -28.34 -42.16 -21.35
N ALA A 302 -27.17 -41.69 -20.93
CA ALA A 302 -27.11 -40.61 -19.96
C ALA A 302 -27.66 -39.30 -20.53
N SER A 303 -28.57 -38.66 -19.80
CA SER A 303 -29.15 -37.35 -20.18
C SER A 303 -28.13 -36.21 -19.98
N ARG A 304 -28.38 -35.10 -20.69
CA ARG A 304 -27.60 -33.87 -20.53
C ARG A 304 -27.61 -33.37 -19.07
N GLN A 305 -28.71 -33.45 -18.39
CA GLN A 305 -28.83 -33.03 -17.00
C GLN A 305 -28.04 -33.91 -16.04
N GLN A 306 -28.02 -35.23 -16.26
CA GLN A 306 -27.23 -36.17 -15.45
C GLN A 306 -25.71 -35.89 -15.58
N LEU A 307 -25.22 -35.61 -16.80
CA LEU A 307 -23.82 -35.23 -17.02
C LEU A 307 -23.46 -33.91 -16.35
N LEU A 308 -24.34 -32.90 -16.47
CA LEU A 308 -24.13 -31.59 -15.82
C LEU A 308 -24.13 -31.73 -14.29
N TRP A 309 -25.05 -32.53 -13.74
CA TRP A 309 -25.16 -32.75 -12.29
C TRP A 309 -23.93 -33.46 -11.73
N GLU A 310 -23.42 -34.47 -12.42
CA GLU A 310 -22.24 -35.24 -12.00
C GLU A 310 -20.96 -34.40 -12.03
N HIS A 311 -20.71 -33.69 -13.15
CA HIS A 311 -19.55 -32.80 -13.25
C HIS A 311 -19.72 -31.55 -12.37
N GLY A 312 -20.94 -31.06 -12.17
CA GLY A 312 -21.24 -29.95 -11.28
C GLY A 312 -20.92 -30.25 -9.83
N ARG A 313 -21.38 -31.43 -9.32
CA ARG A 313 -21.05 -31.88 -7.97
C ARG A 313 -19.53 -32.05 -7.77
N ALA A 314 -18.87 -32.70 -8.74
CA ALA A 314 -17.42 -32.84 -8.70
C ALA A 314 -16.71 -31.49 -8.64
N SER A 315 -17.15 -30.53 -9.45
CA SER A 315 -16.60 -29.18 -9.45
C SER A 315 -16.81 -28.44 -8.12
N LEU A 316 -18.02 -28.55 -7.53
CA LEU A 316 -18.31 -27.91 -6.24
C LEU A 316 -17.43 -28.49 -5.12
N LEU A 317 -17.21 -29.79 -5.11
CA LEU A 317 -16.29 -30.45 -4.17
C LEU A 317 -14.86 -29.95 -4.35
N ILE A 318 -14.39 -29.79 -5.61
CA ILE A 318 -13.08 -29.17 -5.91
C ILE A 318 -13.02 -27.76 -5.32
N ALA A 319 -14.08 -26.95 -5.52
CA ALA A 319 -14.09 -25.57 -5.01
C ALA A 319 -14.02 -25.55 -3.48
N LEU A 320 -14.76 -26.41 -2.80
CA LEU A 320 -14.75 -26.46 -1.33
C LEU A 320 -13.39 -26.96 -0.80
N ILE A 321 -12.88 -28.06 -1.34
CA ILE A 321 -11.57 -28.62 -0.93
C ILE A 321 -10.45 -27.61 -1.29
N GLY A 322 -10.52 -27.04 -2.48
CA GLY A 322 -9.56 -26.04 -2.95
C GLY A 322 -9.63 -24.75 -2.14
N GLY A 323 -10.83 -24.30 -1.80
CA GLY A 323 -11.05 -23.10 -0.99
C GLY A 323 -10.55 -23.27 0.44
N ILE A 324 -10.94 -24.35 1.11
CA ILE A 324 -10.52 -24.63 2.50
C ILE A 324 -9.03 -24.98 2.55
N GLY A 325 -8.55 -25.84 1.65
CA GLY A 325 -7.14 -26.20 1.58
C GLY A 325 -6.24 -25.02 1.21
N GLY A 326 -6.71 -24.17 0.28
CA GLY A 326 -6.05 -22.92 -0.07
C GLY A 326 -6.02 -21.92 1.09
N ALA A 327 -7.15 -21.74 1.80
CA ALA A 327 -7.20 -20.89 2.98
C ALA A 327 -6.24 -21.37 4.09
N PHE A 328 -6.17 -22.69 4.31
CA PHE A 328 -5.27 -23.28 5.30
C PHE A 328 -3.80 -23.09 4.92
N LEU A 329 -3.43 -23.38 3.66
CA LEU A 329 -2.06 -23.13 3.18
C LEU A 329 -1.72 -21.64 3.16
N GLY A 330 -2.67 -20.77 2.84
CA GLY A 330 -2.47 -19.34 2.93
C GLY A 330 -2.28 -18.83 4.36
N TRP A 331 -3.01 -19.42 5.32
CA TRP A 331 -2.79 -19.17 6.74
C TRP A 331 -1.40 -19.65 7.20
N LEU A 332 -0.96 -20.85 6.78
CA LEU A 332 0.40 -21.33 7.03
C LEU A 332 1.45 -20.40 6.41
N GLY A 333 1.25 -19.98 5.17
CA GLY A 333 2.12 -19.01 4.50
C GLY A 333 2.18 -17.68 5.25
N HIS A 334 1.05 -17.19 5.74
CA HIS A 334 0.99 -16.02 6.58
C HIS A 334 1.73 -16.22 7.92
N GLN A 335 1.60 -17.38 8.58
CA GLN A 335 2.35 -17.68 9.81
C GLN A 335 3.86 -17.81 9.56
N ALA A 336 4.25 -18.43 8.45
CA ALA A 336 5.65 -18.48 8.05
C ALA A 336 6.22 -17.07 7.84
N LEU A 337 5.45 -16.18 7.20
CA LEU A 337 5.81 -14.76 7.05
C LEU A 337 6.05 -14.11 8.41
N LEU A 338 5.14 -14.29 9.35
CA LEU A 338 5.29 -13.73 10.70
C LEU A 338 6.51 -14.29 11.42
N TYR A 339 6.83 -15.57 11.21
CA TYR A 339 8.01 -16.19 11.80
C TYR A 339 9.33 -15.63 11.22
N PHE A 340 9.41 -15.47 9.89
CA PHE A 340 10.59 -14.89 9.23
C PHE A 340 10.75 -13.39 9.49
N LEU A 341 9.66 -12.68 9.79
CA LEU A 341 9.65 -11.26 10.12
C LEU A 341 9.78 -10.99 11.64
N GLY A 342 9.91 -12.04 12.47
CA GLY A 342 9.75 -12.07 13.93
C GLY A 342 10.24 -10.85 14.70
N ASP A 343 11.49 -10.43 14.54
CA ASP A 343 12.06 -9.28 15.27
C ASP A 343 11.75 -7.92 14.61
N LEU A 344 11.38 -7.91 13.32
CA LEU A 344 10.97 -6.69 12.60
C LEU A 344 9.49 -6.34 12.82
N LEU A 345 8.68 -7.31 13.23
CA LEU A 345 7.30 -7.09 13.63
C LEU A 345 7.27 -6.76 15.13
N VAL A 346 7.25 -5.48 15.44
CA VAL A 346 6.93 -5.05 16.82
C VAL A 346 5.64 -5.76 17.25
N SER A 347 5.75 -6.43 18.37
CA SER A 347 4.74 -7.13 19.15
C SER A 347 3.29 -6.69 18.88
N ASP A 348 2.38 -7.66 18.81
CA ASP A 348 0.94 -7.53 18.90
C ASP A 348 0.16 -7.18 17.62
N LEU A 349 0.41 -7.93 16.52
CA LEU A 349 -0.62 -7.99 15.49
C LEU A 349 -1.89 -8.68 16.07
N PRO A 350 -3.08 -8.12 15.88
CA PRO A 350 -4.33 -8.71 16.38
C PRO A 350 -4.51 -10.14 15.83
N PRO A 351 -5.24 -11.02 16.53
CA PRO A 351 -5.48 -12.40 16.09
C PRO A 351 -6.14 -12.42 14.71
N THR A 352 -5.93 -13.49 13.94
CA THR A 352 -6.54 -13.66 12.62
C THR A 352 -8.06 -13.69 12.73
N SER A 353 -8.76 -12.95 11.84
CA SER A 353 -10.22 -13.00 11.74
C SER A 353 -10.68 -14.20 10.90
N ILE A 354 -11.99 -14.49 10.93
CA ILE A 354 -12.59 -15.54 10.11
C ILE A 354 -12.88 -15.07 8.67
N TRP A 355 -12.87 -13.77 8.43
CA TRP A 355 -13.21 -13.18 7.13
C TRP A 355 -12.34 -13.66 5.96
N PRO A 356 -11.01 -13.74 6.07
CA PRO A 356 -10.17 -14.26 4.99
C PRO A 356 -10.47 -15.72 4.62
N LEU A 357 -10.92 -16.54 5.58
CA LEU A 357 -11.35 -17.92 5.30
C LEU A 357 -12.63 -17.92 4.43
N ILE A 358 -13.64 -17.14 4.82
CA ILE A 358 -14.90 -17.01 4.06
C ILE A 358 -14.61 -16.49 2.65
N TRP A 359 -13.78 -15.47 2.55
CA TRP A 359 -13.33 -14.90 1.28
C TRP A 359 -12.63 -15.94 0.39
N SER A 360 -11.74 -16.75 0.95
CA SER A 360 -11.00 -17.79 0.22
C SER A 360 -11.94 -18.83 -0.41
N VAL A 361 -12.92 -19.27 0.34
CA VAL A 361 -13.93 -20.21 -0.17
C VAL A 361 -14.78 -19.55 -1.27
N MET A 362 -15.19 -18.31 -1.07
CA MET A 362 -15.97 -17.56 -2.06
C MET A 362 -15.18 -17.33 -3.36
N VAL A 363 -13.91 -16.93 -3.25
CA VAL A 363 -13.00 -16.77 -4.39
C VAL A 363 -12.84 -18.09 -5.16
N SER A 364 -12.65 -19.21 -4.44
CA SER A 364 -12.57 -20.54 -5.04
C SER A 364 -13.80 -20.89 -5.87
N ILE A 365 -15.00 -20.61 -5.33
CA ILE A 365 -16.28 -20.84 -6.02
C ILE A 365 -16.39 -19.92 -7.25
N ILE A 366 -16.05 -18.64 -7.14
CA ILE A 366 -16.12 -17.68 -8.24
C ILE A 366 -15.16 -18.09 -9.37
N LEU A 367 -13.91 -18.44 -9.05
CA LEU A 367 -12.92 -18.90 -10.04
C LEU A 367 -13.40 -20.17 -10.75
N LEU A 368 -14.02 -21.08 -10.02
CA LEU A 368 -14.56 -22.30 -10.59
C LEU A 368 -15.75 -22.01 -11.53
N ILE A 369 -16.70 -21.17 -11.12
CA ILE A 369 -17.84 -20.77 -11.95
C ILE A 369 -17.34 -20.06 -13.21
N GLY A 370 -16.39 -19.15 -13.09
CA GLY A 370 -15.87 -18.36 -14.20
C GLY A 370 -15.07 -19.15 -15.22
N PHE A 371 -14.22 -20.07 -14.77
CA PHE A 371 -13.23 -20.70 -15.65
C PHE A 371 -13.41 -22.22 -15.86
N VAL A 372 -14.05 -22.92 -14.96
CA VAL A 372 -14.25 -24.37 -15.04
C VAL A 372 -15.63 -24.73 -15.59
N TRP A 373 -16.66 -23.98 -15.21
CA TRP A 373 -18.02 -24.25 -15.69
C TRP A 373 -18.21 -24.09 -17.20
N PRO A 374 -17.67 -23.05 -17.90
CA PRO A 374 -17.82 -22.93 -19.35
C PRO A 374 -17.30 -24.15 -20.12
N PRO A 375 -16.08 -24.66 -19.86
CA PRO A 375 -15.63 -25.92 -20.48
C PRO A 375 -16.52 -27.15 -20.12
N ILE A 376 -17.01 -27.26 -18.87
CA ILE A 376 -17.89 -28.38 -18.46
C ILE A 376 -19.22 -28.34 -19.19
N LEU A 377 -19.80 -27.16 -19.38
CA LEU A 377 -21.04 -27.00 -20.14
C LEU A 377 -20.87 -27.47 -21.57
N SER A 378 -19.66 -27.28 -22.18
CA SER A 378 -19.36 -27.82 -23.50
C SER A 378 -19.36 -29.35 -23.54
N LEU A 379 -18.96 -30.03 -22.44
CA LEU A 379 -19.04 -31.50 -22.33
C LEU A 379 -20.48 -32.03 -22.46
N SER A 380 -21.43 -31.30 -21.92
CA SER A 380 -22.84 -31.70 -21.97
C SER A 380 -23.43 -31.62 -23.39
N GLN A 381 -22.78 -30.94 -24.31
CA GLN A 381 -23.23 -30.77 -25.72
C GLN A 381 -22.51 -31.73 -26.69
N ILE A 382 -21.58 -32.55 -26.20
CA ILE A 382 -20.86 -33.48 -27.05
C ILE A 382 -21.79 -34.50 -27.68
N SER A 383 -21.63 -34.70 -29.01
CA SER A 383 -22.38 -35.72 -29.77
C SER A 383 -21.86 -37.13 -29.44
N PRO A 384 -22.78 -38.12 -29.29
CA PRO A 384 -22.38 -39.54 -29.17
C PRO A 384 -21.52 -40.05 -30.36
N LEU A 385 -21.69 -39.45 -31.56
CA LEU A 385 -20.89 -39.78 -32.76
C LEU A 385 -19.38 -39.57 -32.59
N ARG A 386 -18.97 -38.82 -31.55
CA ARG A 386 -17.54 -38.62 -31.26
C ARG A 386 -16.82 -39.92 -30.82
N VAL A 387 -17.56 -40.91 -30.37
CA VAL A 387 -17.01 -42.25 -30.05
C VAL A 387 -16.48 -42.95 -31.32
N ILE A 388 -17.13 -42.66 -32.47
CA ILE A 388 -16.81 -43.26 -33.78
C ILE A 388 -15.90 -42.33 -34.60
N ARG A 389 -16.16 -41.00 -34.54
CA ARG A 389 -15.38 -39.97 -35.28
C ARG A 389 -14.75 -38.99 -34.30
N LYS A 390 -13.45 -39.04 -34.09
CA LYS A 390 -12.70 -38.17 -33.15
C LYS A 390 -12.70 -36.65 -33.54
N GLU A 391 -13.12 -36.32 -34.74
CA GLU A 391 -12.92 -34.96 -35.35
C GLU A 391 -14.14 -34.01 -35.33
N VAL A 392 -15.28 -34.39 -34.76
CA VAL A 392 -16.46 -33.52 -34.79
C VAL A 392 -16.33 -32.44 -33.70
N ILE A 393 -15.82 -31.26 -34.07
CA ILE A 393 -15.81 -30.05 -33.26
C ILE A 393 -17.14 -29.34 -33.44
N VAL A 394 -18.05 -29.43 -32.50
CA VAL A 394 -19.26 -28.62 -32.46
C VAL A 394 -18.95 -27.31 -31.76
N HIS A 395 -18.82 -26.23 -32.48
CA HIS A 395 -18.77 -24.90 -31.93
C HIS A 395 -20.21 -24.41 -31.65
N ALA A 396 -20.62 -24.51 -30.38
CA ALA A 396 -21.90 -23.93 -29.99
C ALA A 396 -21.74 -22.43 -29.72
N PRO A 397 -22.62 -21.57 -30.29
CA PRO A 397 -22.57 -20.11 -30.07
C PRO A 397 -22.67 -19.70 -28.58
N SER A 398 -23.20 -20.58 -27.73
CA SER A 398 -23.28 -20.39 -26.27
C SER A 398 -21.94 -20.33 -25.55
N VAL A 399 -20.84 -20.82 -26.15
CA VAL A 399 -19.50 -20.82 -25.53
C VAL A 399 -18.99 -19.39 -25.34
N TRP A 400 -19.23 -18.50 -26.30
CA TRP A 400 -18.84 -17.09 -26.19
C TRP A 400 -19.58 -16.36 -25.07
N LEU A 401 -20.87 -16.66 -24.90
CA LEU A 401 -21.69 -16.06 -23.83
C LEU A 401 -21.21 -16.53 -22.44
N LEU A 402 -20.80 -17.77 -22.32
CA LEU A 402 -20.24 -18.33 -21.11
C LEU A 402 -18.83 -17.78 -20.77
N MET A 403 -18.00 -17.56 -21.82
CA MET A 403 -16.71 -16.88 -21.65
C MET A 403 -16.90 -15.43 -21.18
N LEU A 404 -17.87 -14.73 -21.75
CA LEU A 404 -18.23 -13.37 -21.34
C LEU A 404 -18.70 -13.35 -19.87
N LEU A 405 -19.57 -14.31 -19.47
CA LEU A 405 -20.01 -14.45 -18.10
C LEU A 405 -18.82 -14.71 -17.15
N GLY A 406 -17.87 -15.57 -17.55
CA GLY A 406 -16.65 -15.83 -16.82
C GLY A 406 -15.80 -14.57 -16.65
N LEU A 407 -15.68 -13.75 -17.69
CA LEU A 407 -14.97 -12.49 -17.62
C LEU A 407 -15.67 -11.48 -16.69
N ILE A 408 -17.01 -11.40 -16.74
CA ILE A 408 -17.81 -10.51 -15.88
C ILE A 408 -17.68 -10.92 -14.41
N THR A 409 -17.80 -12.22 -14.11
CA THR A 409 -17.67 -12.72 -12.73
C THR A 409 -16.27 -12.50 -12.19
N PHE A 410 -15.26 -12.64 -13.04
CA PHE A 410 -13.87 -12.36 -12.69
C PHE A 410 -13.63 -10.87 -12.46
N PHE A 411 -14.21 -9.99 -13.27
CA PHE A 411 -14.18 -8.55 -13.06
C PHE A 411 -14.82 -8.16 -11.72
N GLY A 412 -15.99 -8.75 -11.42
CA GLY A 412 -16.64 -8.58 -10.12
C GLY A 412 -15.73 -8.99 -8.96
N LEU A 413 -15.01 -10.11 -9.10
CA LEU A 413 -14.03 -10.55 -8.11
C LEU A 413 -12.89 -9.53 -7.93
N LEU A 414 -12.35 -9.02 -9.04
CA LEU A 414 -11.27 -8.04 -8.98
C LEU A 414 -11.73 -6.72 -8.34
N LEU A 415 -12.95 -6.27 -8.62
CA LEU A 415 -13.54 -5.09 -7.98
C LEU A 415 -13.68 -5.28 -6.46
N LEU A 416 -14.13 -6.45 -6.03
CA LEU A 416 -14.26 -6.78 -4.61
C LEU A 416 -12.91 -6.83 -3.89
N VAL A 417 -11.86 -7.31 -4.56
CA VAL A 417 -10.50 -7.37 -4.01
C VAL A 417 -9.84 -5.99 -3.98
N ALA A 418 -10.01 -5.20 -5.04
CA ALA A 418 -9.34 -3.90 -5.18
C ALA A 418 -9.97 -2.80 -4.33
N LYS A 419 -11.28 -2.89 -4.03
CA LYS A 419 -12.08 -1.80 -3.41
C LYS A 419 -11.97 -0.45 -4.15
N ASP A 420 -11.26 -0.42 -5.28
CA ASP A 420 -11.01 0.76 -6.12
C ASP A 420 -11.33 0.40 -7.58
N PHE A 421 -12.34 1.06 -8.14
CA PHE A 421 -12.80 0.81 -9.51
C PHE A 421 -11.73 1.16 -10.54
N LYS A 422 -10.95 2.23 -10.30
CA LYS A 422 -9.92 2.69 -11.22
C LYS A 422 -8.76 1.69 -11.31
N LEU A 423 -8.32 1.16 -10.15
CA LEU A 423 -7.30 0.12 -10.08
C LEU A 423 -7.77 -1.17 -10.77
N ALA A 424 -8.99 -1.64 -10.47
CA ALA A 424 -9.55 -2.88 -11.03
C ALA A 424 -9.72 -2.78 -12.55
N SER A 425 -10.30 -1.68 -13.05
CA SER A 425 -10.58 -1.50 -14.48
C SER A 425 -9.29 -1.35 -15.30
N LEU A 426 -8.31 -0.58 -14.81
CA LEU A 426 -7.01 -0.43 -15.47
C LEU A 426 -6.22 -1.75 -15.50
N THR A 427 -6.23 -2.49 -14.41
CA THR A 427 -5.52 -3.78 -14.35
C THR A 427 -6.18 -4.79 -15.28
N LEU A 428 -7.50 -5.01 -15.17
CA LEU A 428 -8.20 -5.95 -16.06
C LEU A 428 -8.14 -5.52 -17.52
N GLY A 429 -8.38 -4.24 -17.80
CA GLY A 429 -8.33 -3.67 -19.15
C GLY A 429 -6.96 -3.82 -19.78
N GLY A 430 -5.91 -3.50 -19.02
CA GLY A 430 -4.51 -3.65 -19.44
C GLY A 430 -4.15 -5.10 -19.75
N PHE A 431 -4.52 -6.03 -18.90
CA PHE A 431 -4.27 -7.47 -19.11
C PHE A 431 -5.10 -8.05 -20.24
N THR A 432 -6.36 -7.66 -20.38
CA THR A 432 -7.21 -8.10 -21.48
C THR A 432 -6.67 -7.60 -22.82
N PHE A 433 -6.29 -6.33 -22.88
CA PHE A 433 -5.66 -5.75 -24.06
C PHE A 433 -4.32 -6.44 -24.37
N ALA A 434 -3.47 -6.62 -23.38
CA ALA A 434 -2.21 -7.35 -23.53
C ALA A 434 -2.44 -8.77 -24.05
N THR A 435 -3.46 -9.48 -23.54
CA THR A 435 -3.80 -10.83 -24.00
C THR A 435 -4.15 -10.86 -25.48
N ILE A 436 -4.97 -9.90 -25.93
CA ILE A 436 -5.36 -9.79 -27.36
C ILE A 436 -4.12 -9.51 -28.24
N VAL A 437 -3.29 -8.56 -27.79
CA VAL A 437 -2.03 -8.22 -28.46
C VAL A 437 -1.08 -9.41 -28.51
N PHE A 438 -0.91 -10.12 -27.39
CA PHE A 438 -0.03 -11.28 -27.31
C PHE A 438 -0.48 -12.41 -28.22
N LEU A 439 -1.79 -12.69 -28.29
CA LEU A 439 -2.33 -13.68 -29.23
C LEU A 439 -2.10 -13.27 -30.70
N GLY A 440 -2.34 -12.00 -31.04
CA GLY A 440 -2.14 -11.47 -32.37
C GLY A 440 -0.67 -11.50 -32.79
N VAL A 441 0.23 -11.01 -31.92
CA VAL A 441 1.67 -10.97 -32.20
C VAL A 441 2.25 -12.40 -32.22
N ALA A 442 1.86 -13.27 -31.29
CA ALA A 442 2.29 -14.66 -31.29
C ALA A 442 1.90 -15.37 -32.60
N TRP A 443 0.66 -15.21 -33.06
CA TRP A 443 0.20 -15.76 -34.33
C TRP A 443 1.01 -15.23 -35.54
N LEU A 444 1.27 -13.90 -35.53
CA LEU A 444 2.06 -13.26 -36.60
C LEU A 444 3.51 -13.76 -36.58
N MET A 445 4.13 -13.81 -35.40
CA MET A 445 5.52 -14.25 -35.21
C MET A 445 5.71 -15.71 -35.61
N VAL A 446 4.76 -16.59 -35.29
CA VAL A 446 4.78 -18.00 -35.70
C VAL A 446 4.70 -18.12 -37.22
N LYS A 447 3.84 -17.35 -37.87
CA LYS A 447 3.75 -17.31 -39.35
C LYS A 447 5.03 -16.74 -39.97
N LEU A 448 5.53 -15.63 -39.46
CA LEU A 448 6.75 -15.01 -39.95
C LEU A 448 7.95 -15.93 -39.80
N ALA A 449 8.07 -16.62 -38.65
CA ALA A 449 9.13 -17.55 -38.36
C ALA A 449 9.12 -18.76 -39.33
N SER A 450 7.93 -19.28 -39.69
CA SER A 450 7.84 -20.34 -40.69
C SER A 450 8.20 -19.86 -42.10
N TYR A 451 7.79 -18.65 -42.49
CA TYR A 451 8.16 -18.04 -43.75
C TYR A 451 9.69 -17.82 -43.87
N LEU A 452 10.31 -17.31 -42.80
CA LEU A 452 11.76 -17.10 -42.73
C LEU A 452 12.52 -18.44 -42.81
N ALA A 453 12.01 -19.46 -42.12
CA ALA A 453 12.63 -20.80 -42.16
C ALA A 453 12.59 -21.48 -43.54
N GLU A 454 11.61 -21.13 -44.37
CA GLU A 454 11.51 -21.63 -45.74
C GLU A 454 12.42 -20.86 -46.72
N HIS A 455 12.71 -19.58 -46.48
CA HIS A 455 13.41 -18.71 -47.40
C HIS A 455 14.82 -18.27 -46.96
N THR A 456 15.29 -18.65 -45.78
CA THR A 456 16.59 -18.23 -45.23
C THR A 456 17.50 -19.39 -44.80
N LEU A 457 18.76 -19.06 -44.50
CA LEU A 457 19.79 -19.98 -43.99
C LEU A 457 19.42 -20.70 -42.68
N LEU A 458 18.43 -20.17 -41.94
CA LEU A 458 17.87 -20.74 -40.72
C LEU A 458 17.18 -22.10 -40.94
N GLY A 459 16.79 -22.43 -42.17
CA GLY A 459 16.14 -23.68 -42.53
C GLY A 459 17.09 -24.74 -43.11
N ARG A 460 18.39 -24.54 -43.11
CA ARG A 460 19.38 -25.52 -43.66
C ARG A 460 19.43 -26.83 -42.92
N ASP A 461 19.24 -26.82 -41.57
CA ASP A 461 19.18 -28.03 -40.76
C ASP A 461 17.75 -28.60 -40.78
N VAL A 462 17.60 -29.82 -41.25
CA VAL A 462 16.30 -30.54 -41.32
C VAL A 462 15.58 -30.53 -39.98
N VAL A 463 16.32 -30.65 -38.90
CA VAL A 463 15.76 -30.61 -37.52
C VAL A 463 15.18 -29.24 -37.15
N GLN A 464 15.86 -28.19 -37.52
CA GLN A 464 15.36 -26.81 -37.29
C GLN A 464 14.15 -26.52 -38.16
N ARG A 465 14.17 -26.88 -39.43
CA ARG A 465 13.05 -26.75 -40.35
C ARG A 465 11.80 -27.47 -39.83
N PHE A 466 11.96 -28.64 -39.27
CA PHE A 466 10.85 -29.39 -38.65
C PHE A 466 10.29 -28.66 -37.43
N ALA A 467 11.15 -28.12 -36.55
CA ALA A 467 10.71 -27.35 -35.38
C ALA A 467 9.85 -26.14 -35.78
N TRP A 468 10.27 -25.38 -36.79
CA TRP A 468 9.51 -24.23 -37.29
C TRP A 468 8.19 -24.63 -37.95
N GLN A 469 8.17 -25.69 -38.74
CA GLN A 469 6.95 -26.20 -39.36
C GLN A 469 5.96 -26.76 -38.35
N SER A 470 6.44 -27.40 -37.28
CA SER A 470 5.60 -27.88 -36.17
C SER A 470 4.88 -26.74 -35.47
N LEU A 471 5.58 -25.64 -35.17
CA LEU A 471 5.00 -24.42 -34.60
C LEU A 471 3.91 -23.81 -35.52
N SER A 472 4.16 -23.76 -36.82
CA SER A 472 3.23 -23.17 -37.81
C SER A 472 1.98 -24.01 -38.00
N ARG A 473 2.07 -25.34 -38.07
CA ARG A 473 0.90 -26.22 -38.20
C ARG A 473 -0.10 -26.07 -37.08
N ARG A 474 0.36 -25.65 -35.90
CA ARG A 474 -0.43 -25.50 -34.67
C ARG A 474 -0.48 -24.05 -34.19
N SER A 475 -0.49 -23.10 -35.13
CA SER A 475 -0.35 -21.65 -34.83
C SER A 475 -1.29 -21.16 -33.74
N LEU A 476 -2.53 -21.64 -33.68
CA LEU A 476 -3.50 -21.25 -32.68
C LEU A 476 -3.19 -21.81 -31.28
N LEU A 477 -2.75 -23.06 -31.19
CA LEU A 477 -2.35 -23.67 -29.89
C LEU A 477 -1.04 -23.08 -29.39
N THR A 478 -0.08 -22.88 -30.29
CA THR A 478 1.19 -22.20 -29.98
C THR A 478 0.92 -20.74 -29.55
N GLY A 479 0.02 -20.04 -30.23
CA GLY A 479 -0.37 -18.69 -29.85
C GLY A 479 -1.00 -18.62 -28.45
N LEU A 480 -1.89 -19.55 -28.10
CA LEU A 480 -2.46 -19.65 -26.76
C LEU A 480 -1.39 -20.00 -25.72
N GLN A 481 -0.44 -20.86 -26.03
CA GLN A 481 0.66 -21.21 -25.13
C GLN A 481 1.58 -20.00 -24.88
N VAL A 482 1.97 -19.29 -25.94
CA VAL A 482 2.78 -18.08 -25.87
C VAL A 482 2.06 -17.01 -25.05
N ALA A 483 0.77 -16.75 -25.33
CA ALA A 483 -0.02 -15.74 -24.64
C ALA A 483 -0.19 -16.05 -23.15
N SER A 484 -0.52 -17.31 -22.80
CA SER A 484 -0.68 -17.71 -21.39
C SER A 484 0.64 -17.60 -20.59
N LEU A 485 1.76 -17.98 -21.22
CA LEU A 485 3.07 -17.84 -20.62
C LEU A 485 3.48 -16.36 -20.50
N ALA A 486 3.24 -15.58 -21.55
CA ALA A 486 3.51 -14.13 -21.54
C ALA A 486 2.73 -13.41 -20.44
N ILE A 487 1.44 -13.74 -20.23
CA ILE A 487 0.62 -13.17 -19.14
C ILE A 487 1.24 -13.50 -17.77
N ALA A 488 1.65 -14.75 -17.55
CA ALA A 488 2.25 -15.15 -16.28
C ALA A 488 3.57 -14.44 -16.01
N ILE A 489 4.45 -14.35 -17.03
CA ILE A 489 5.72 -13.64 -16.93
C ILE A 489 5.48 -12.14 -16.79
N MET A 490 4.51 -11.56 -17.51
CA MET A 490 4.14 -10.15 -17.42
C MET A 490 3.71 -9.77 -15.99
N ALA A 491 2.88 -10.60 -15.34
CA ALA A 491 2.46 -10.36 -13.96
C ALA A 491 3.65 -10.36 -13.00
N LEU A 492 4.60 -11.31 -13.17
CA LEU A 492 5.82 -11.37 -12.36
C LEU A 492 6.73 -10.15 -12.59
N LEU A 493 6.93 -9.76 -13.85
CA LEU A 493 7.75 -8.60 -14.21
C LEU A 493 7.10 -7.29 -13.73
N LEU A 494 5.79 -7.16 -13.90
CA LEU A 494 5.04 -5.99 -13.44
C LEU A 494 5.16 -5.83 -11.93
N LEU A 495 5.00 -6.94 -11.19
CA LEU A 495 5.17 -6.94 -9.74
C LEU A 495 6.60 -6.55 -9.33
N ALA A 496 7.63 -7.09 -10.02
CA ALA A 496 9.02 -6.75 -9.75
C ALA A 496 9.33 -5.27 -10.01
N VAL A 497 8.84 -4.72 -11.13
CA VAL A 497 9.06 -3.32 -11.52
C VAL A 497 8.33 -2.38 -10.57
N VAL A 498 7.03 -2.60 -10.35
CA VAL A 498 6.23 -1.73 -9.46
C VAL A 498 6.77 -1.78 -8.02
N ARG A 499 7.22 -2.97 -7.55
CA ARG A 499 7.90 -3.09 -6.25
C ARG A 499 9.14 -2.22 -6.17
N GLN A 500 10.04 -2.32 -7.16
CA GLN A 500 11.31 -1.59 -7.13
C GLN A 500 11.09 -0.08 -7.16
N ASP A 501 10.18 0.39 -8.00
CA ASP A 501 9.87 1.82 -8.12
C ASP A 501 9.17 2.34 -6.85
N LEU A 502 8.27 1.57 -6.27
CA LEU A 502 7.58 1.95 -5.04
C LEU A 502 8.56 2.00 -3.85
N LEU A 503 9.43 1.00 -3.71
CA LEU A 503 10.46 0.98 -2.67
C LEU A 503 11.48 2.11 -2.86
N SER A 504 11.87 2.42 -4.10
CA SER A 504 12.77 3.54 -4.39
C SER A 504 12.10 4.90 -4.12
N ALA A 505 10.84 5.07 -4.49
CA ALA A 505 10.06 6.26 -4.17
C ALA A 505 9.88 6.45 -2.65
N TRP A 506 9.65 5.37 -1.92
CA TRP A 506 9.54 5.40 -0.46
C TRP A 506 10.87 5.70 0.24
N LYS A 507 11.96 5.04 -0.18
CA LYS A 507 13.31 5.32 0.35
C LYS A 507 13.76 6.74 0.05
N SER A 508 13.38 7.29 -1.10
CA SER A 508 13.67 8.70 -1.43
C SER A 508 12.82 9.68 -0.61
N SER A 509 11.59 9.26 -0.22
CA SER A 509 10.71 10.07 0.64
C SER A 509 11.10 10.07 2.11
N SER A 510 11.86 9.07 2.57
CA SER A 510 12.40 9.00 3.94
C SER A 510 13.83 8.45 3.89
N PRO A 511 14.78 9.26 3.42
CA PRO A 511 16.18 8.83 3.31
C PRO A 511 16.75 8.50 4.69
N PRO A 512 17.71 7.57 4.77
CA PRO A 512 18.36 7.22 6.03
C PRO A 512 19.07 8.37 6.73
N ASP A 513 19.42 9.41 5.99
CA ASP A 513 20.06 10.65 6.45
C ASP A 513 19.06 11.79 6.73
N ALA A 514 17.74 11.49 6.72
CA ALA A 514 16.73 12.51 7.01
C ALA A 514 16.94 13.12 8.41
N PRO A 515 16.81 14.45 8.55
CA PRO A 515 16.83 15.09 9.85
C PRO A 515 15.71 14.56 10.76
N ASN A 516 16.04 14.26 12.01
CA ASN A 516 15.10 13.81 13.02
C ASN A 516 14.84 14.86 14.12
N ARG A 517 15.57 15.99 14.08
CA ARG A 517 15.43 17.13 14.99
C ARG A 517 15.30 18.43 14.21
N PHE A 518 14.35 19.26 14.60
CA PHE A 518 14.21 20.63 14.13
C PHE A 518 14.44 21.60 15.27
N LEU A 519 15.22 22.62 15.04
CA LEU A 519 15.41 23.75 15.95
C LEU A 519 14.69 24.97 15.36
N ILE A 520 13.71 25.47 16.09
CA ILE A 520 12.91 26.65 15.69
C ILE A 520 13.07 27.76 16.71
N ASN A 521 12.70 28.98 16.30
CA ASN A 521 12.80 30.19 17.12
C ASN A 521 14.25 30.58 17.47
N ILE A 522 15.18 30.32 16.54
CA ILE A 522 16.58 30.77 16.66
C ILE A 522 16.60 32.27 16.37
N GLN A 523 17.15 33.08 17.28
CA GLN A 523 17.26 34.51 17.07
C GLN A 523 18.46 34.85 16.16
N PRO A 524 18.43 36.00 15.44
CA PRO A 524 19.50 36.37 14.53
C PRO A 524 20.89 36.44 15.18
N ASP A 525 20.98 36.89 16.43
CA ASP A 525 22.22 37.00 17.22
C ASP A 525 22.78 35.65 17.63
N GLN A 526 21.95 34.62 17.71
CA GLN A 526 22.34 33.26 18.09
C GLN A 526 22.84 32.41 16.92
N LYS A 527 22.65 32.88 15.67
CA LYS A 527 22.87 32.07 14.47
C LYS A 527 24.28 31.50 14.41
N VAL A 528 25.30 32.35 14.54
CA VAL A 528 26.72 31.94 14.39
C VAL A 528 27.17 31.02 15.53
N SER A 529 26.79 31.35 16.75
CA SER A 529 27.14 30.54 17.93
C SER A 529 26.48 29.17 17.91
N LEU A 530 25.20 29.09 17.49
CA LEU A 530 24.49 27.83 17.38
C LEU A 530 25.03 26.94 16.27
N GLU A 531 25.36 27.53 15.11
CA GLU A 531 25.95 26.80 13.99
C GLU A 531 27.27 26.14 14.42
N LYS A 532 28.13 26.89 15.12
CA LYS A 532 29.37 26.38 15.68
C LYS A 532 29.13 25.26 16.68
N ASP A 533 28.21 25.42 17.64
CA ASP A 533 27.92 24.41 18.66
C ASP A 533 27.38 23.10 18.05
N LEU A 534 26.57 23.17 16.99
CA LEU A 534 26.08 21.99 16.26
C LEU A 534 27.23 21.27 15.53
N LEU A 535 28.12 22.02 14.84
CA LEU A 535 29.27 21.44 14.17
C LEU A 535 30.26 20.81 15.17
N ASP A 536 30.52 21.48 16.29
CA ASP A 536 31.37 20.97 17.38
C ASP A 536 30.77 19.72 18.04
N SER A 537 29.45 19.60 17.98
CA SER A 537 28.71 18.43 18.48
C SER A 537 28.68 17.24 17.52
N GLY A 538 29.29 17.37 16.32
CA GLY A 538 29.42 16.30 15.32
C GLY A 538 28.30 16.27 14.28
N VAL A 539 27.54 17.35 14.11
CA VAL A 539 26.57 17.50 13.00
C VAL A 539 27.34 17.84 11.73
N GLU A 540 27.28 16.99 10.71
CA GLU A 540 28.12 17.13 9.50
C GLU A 540 27.84 18.41 8.69
N LYS A 541 26.55 18.79 8.58
CA LYS A 541 26.11 19.95 7.79
C LYS A 541 24.99 20.67 8.51
N VAL A 542 25.17 21.94 8.79
CA VAL A 542 24.16 22.83 9.35
C VAL A 542 23.74 23.85 8.32
N THR A 543 22.48 23.97 8.03
CA THR A 543 21.94 25.00 7.16
C THR A 543 20.81 25.71 7.91
N LEU A 544 20.98 27.01 8.12
CA LEU A 544 20.00 27.84 8.81
C LEU A 544 19.14 28.59 7.78
N TYR A 545 17.83 28.47 7.91
CA TYR A 545 16.87 29.10 7.00
C TYR A 545 16.11 30.19 7.72
N PRO A 546 15.92 31.37 7.10
CA PRO A 546 15.08 32.42 7.66
C PRO A 546 13.62 32.01 7.63
N MET A 547 12.87 32.33 8.68
CA MET A 547 11.45 32.06 8.81
C MET A 547 10.73 33.32 9.24
N ILE A 548 9.82 33.79 8.39
CA ILE A 548 9.06 35.01 8.54
C ILE A 548 7.59 34.65 8.57
N ARG A 549 6.84 35.13 9.54
CA ARG A 549 5.40 34.89 9.61
C ARG A 549 4.65 35.96 8.86
N GLY A 550 3.80 35.58 7.93
CA GLY A 550 2.96 36.49 7.15
C GLY A 550 1.57 35.92 6.93
N ARG A 551 0.56 36.74 7.00
CA ARG A 551 -0.82 36.38 6.70
C ARG A 551 -1.16 36.76 5.27
N LEU A 552 -1.69 35.81 4.49
CA LEU A 552 -2.20 36.08 3.15
C LEU A 552 -3.47 36.94 3.24
N THR A 553 -3.43 38.16 2.71
CA THR A 553 -4.55 39.11 2.80
C THR A 553 -5.28 39.27 1.47
N HIS A 554 -4.56 39.31 0.33
CA HIS A 554 -5.16 39.52 -0.99
C HIS A 554 -4.55 38.59 -2.03
N ILE A 555 -5.38 38.19 -2.99
CA ILE A 555 -4.99 37.54 -4.25
C ILE A 555 -5.55 38.36 -5.39
N ASN A 556 -4.71 38.89 -6.28
CA ASN A 556 -5.10 39.75 -7.40
C ASN A 556 -6.01 40.89 -6.92
N GLU A 557 -5.60 41.59 -5.84
CA GLU A 557 -6.33 42.71 -5.20
C GLU A 557 -7.65 42.32 -4.51
N GLN A 558 -8.09 41.07 -4.61
CA GLN A 558 -9.29 40.58 -3.93
C GLN A 558 -8.96 40.13 -2.50
N LEU A 559 -9.76 40.57 -1.52
CA LEU A 559 -9.61 40.18 -0.13
C LEU A 559 -9.86 38.68 0.05
N VAL A 560 -8.92 37.98 0.66
CA VAL A 560 -8.99 36.57 0.93
C VAL A 560 -9.61 36.30 2.29
N LEU A 561 -10.78 35.63 2.29
CA LEU A 561 -11.48 35.21 3.50
C LEU A 561 -11.71 33.69 3.44
N PRO A 562 -11.68 32.96 4.59
CA PRO A 562 -11.97 31.53 4.62
C PRO A 562 -13.33 31.17 3.98
N GLN A 563 -14.30 32.07 4.09
CA GLN A 563 -15.66 31.90 3.55
C GLN A 563 -15.70 31.88 2.00
N ASN A 564 -14.66 32.37 1.33
CA ASN A 564 -14.59 32.41 -0.14
C ASN A 564 -14.27 31.06 -0.77
N TYR A 565 -13.95 30.04 0.04
CA TYR A 565 -13.55 28.72 -0.42
C TYR A 565 -14.53 27.65 0.06
N GLU A 566 -14.93 26.75 -0.85
CA GLU A 566 -15.76 25.58 -0.51
C GLU A 566 -14.93 24.45 0.10
N ASP A 567 -13.65 24.36 -0.29
CA ASP A 567 -12.73 23.34 0.21
C ASP A 567 -12.24 23.69 1.63
N GLY A 568 -12.55 22.84 2.60
CA GLY A 568 -12.12 22.99 3.98
C GLY A 568 -10.59 23.04 4.17
N ARG A 569 -9.80 22.50 3.22
CA ARG A 569 -8.34 22.64 3.24
C ARG A 569 -7.92 24.07 2.86
N ALA A 570 -8.55 24.62 1.85
CA ALA A 570 -8.30 25.99 1.43
C ALA A 570 -8.70 26.98 2.55
N GLN A 571 -9.86 26.80 3.19
CA GLN A 571 -10.30 27.60 4.33
C GLN A 571 -9.26 27.64 5.45
N ARG A 572 -8.75 26.46 5.87
CA ARG A 572 -7.71 26.34 6.90
C ARG A 572 -6.37 26.96 6.50
N LEU A 573 -6.03 26.92 5.21
CA LEU A 573 -4.79 27.52 4.72
C LEU A 573 -4.82 29.04 4.81
N VAL A 574 -5.91 29.66 4.41
CA VAL A 574 -6.02 31.14 4.39
C VAL A 574 -6.30 31.74 5.77
N ASP A 575 -6.83 30.95 6.70
CA ASP A 575 -7.11 31.38 8.07
C ASP A 575 -5.86 31.47 8.96
N ARG A 576 -4.78 30.79 8.59
CA ARG A 576 -3.53 30.76 9.34
C ARG A 576 -2.46 31.68 8.78
N GLU A 577 -1.45 31.98 9.60
CA GLU A 577 -0.20 32.58 9.11
C GLU A 577 0.60 31.57 8.29
N PHE A 578 1.23 32.06 7.24
CA PHE A 578 2.20 31.33 6.43
C PHE A 578 3.60 31.52 7.00
N ASN A 579 4.37 30.45 7.00
CA ASN A 579 5.82 30.56 7.17
C ASN A 579 6.43 30.88 5.81
N LEU A 580 6.84 32.13 5.62
CA LEU A 580 7.53 32.64 4.45
C LEU A 580 9.04 32.50 4.66
N SER A 581 9.79 32.47 3.59
CA SER A 581 11.25 32.50 3.61
C SER A 581 11.80 33.29 2.44
N TYR A 582 13.09 33.51 2.45
CA TYR A 582 13.79 34.07 1.30
C TYR A 582 15.05 33.26 0.99
N ALA A 583 15.37 33.14 -0.29
CA ALA A 583 16.58 32.48 -0.77
C ALA A 583 16.98 33.01 -2.15
N ALA A 584 18.27 33.21 -2.38
CA ALA A 584 18.80 33.51 -3.70
C ALA A 584 18.93 32.26 -4.57
N GLU A 585 19.34 31.15 -3.97
CA GLU A 585 19.46 29.86 -4.64
C GLU A 585 18.23 28.96 -4.37
N LEU A 586 17.94 28.10 -5.34
CA LEU A 586 16.87 27.13 -5.21
C LEU A 586 17.21 26.14 -4.08
N PRO A 587 16.37 25.99 -3.03
CA PRO A 587 16.64 25.05 -1.95
C PRO A 587 16.77 23.59 -2.45
N GLU A 588 17.62 22.82 -1.77
CA GLU A 588 17.82 21.40 -2.09
C GLU A 588 16.48 20.65 -2.14
N LYS A 589 16.37 19.66 -3.05
CA LYS A 589 15.15 18.84 -3.26
C LYS A 589 13.90 19.63 -3.68
N ASN A 590 14.07 20.87 -4.13
CA ASN A 590 13.02 21.64 -4.78
C ASN A 590 13.19 21.57 -6.30
N LYS A 591 12.08 21.42 -7.04
CA LYS A 591 12.07 21.40 -8.50
C LYS A 591 11.07 22.44 -9.02
N VAL A 592 11.51 23.35 -9.86
CA VAL A 592 10.60 24.27 -10.56
C VAL A 592 9.83 23.48 -11.62
N VAL A 593 8.49 23.49 -11.52
CA VAL A 593 7.59 22.79 -12.45
C VAL A 593 6.92 23.73 -13.45
N ALA A 594 6.87 25.02 -13.13
CA ALA A 594 6.37 26.06 -14.04
C ALA A 594 7.04 27.40 -13.73
N GLY A 595 7.29 28.20 -14.77
CA GLY A 595 7.98 29.50 -14.66
C GLY A 595 9.50 29.37 -14.49
N GLY A 596 10.14 30.37 -13.87
CA GLY A 596 11.57 30.44 -13.60
C GLY A 596 11.88 30.85 -12.18
N TRP A 597 12.98 30.37 -11.60
CA TRP A 597 13.43 30.78 -10.26
C TRP A 597 13.89 32.23 -10.26
N HIS A 598 13.46 33.00 -9.27
CA HIS A 598 13.68 34.45 -9.18
C HIS A 598 15.16 34.84 -8.94
N GLY A 599 15.98 33.97 -8.34
CA GLY A 599 17.36 34.29 -7.99
C GLY A 599 17.49 35.44 -6.99
N ASN A 600 18.52 36.27 -7.16
CA ASN A 600 18.73 37.46 -6.34
C ASN A 600 18.26 38.73 -7.08
N THR A 601 16.95 38.81 -7.35
CA THR A 601 16.30 39.97 -8.00
C THR A 601 15.84 41.00 -6.97
N THR A 602 15.73 42.25 -7.42
CA THR A 602 15.11 43.35 -6.66
C THR A 602 13.62 43.50 -6.96
N GLN A 603 13.11 42.74 -7.93
CA GLN A 603 11.69 42.74 -8.28
C GLN A 603 10.88 41.97 -7.26
N ALA A 604 9.62 42.36 -7.05
CA ALA A 604 8.71 41.71 -6.12
C ALA A 604 8.17 40.41 -6.72
N GLU A 605 9.00 39.38 -6.70
CA GLU A 605 8.75 38.05 -7.24
C GLU A 605 8.51 37.01 -6.12
N LEU A 606 7.77 35.98 -6.42
CA LEU A 606 7.41 34.95 -5.48
C LEU A 606 7.45 33.57 -6.14
N SER A 607 8.08 32.65 -5.48
CA SER A 607 7.99 31.22 -5.80
C SER A 607 7.06 30.51 -4.82
N ILE A 608 6.04 29.83 -5.35
CA ILE A 608 5.02 29.15 -4.52
C ILE A 608 5.07 27.63 -4.70
N GLU A 609 4.66 26.87 -3.68
CA GLU A 609 4.57 25.42 -3.71
C GLU A 609 3.34 24.96 -4.51
N SER A 610 3.50 23.89 -5.29
CA SER A 610 2.50 23.39 -6.24
C SER A 610 1.20 22.91 -5.58
N GLY A 611 1.25 22.33 -4.39
CA GLY A 611 0.07 21.88 -3.65
C GLY A 611 -0.80 23.04 -3.18
N ILE A 612 -0.17 24.10 -2.66
CA ILE A 612 -0.87 25.35 -2.31
C ILE A 612 -1.42 26.03 -3.55
N ALA A 613 -0.63 26.12 -4.63
CA ALA A 613 -1.08 26.69 -5.88
C ALA A 613 -2.35 25.99 -6.39
N LYS A 614 -2.40 24.67 -6.35
CA LYS A 614 -3.60 23.89 -6.72
C LYS A 614 -4.77 24.13 -5.76
N THR A 615 -4.51 24.11 -4.44
CA THR A 615 -5.58 24.27 -3.42
C THR A 615 -6.23 25.64 -3.48
N LEU A 616 -5.45 26.69 -3.69
CA LEU A 616 -5.94 28.07 -3.79
C LEU A 616 -6.19 28.52 -5.25
N GLN A 617 -6.06 27.60 -6.23
CA GLN A 617 -6.26 27.84 -7.66
C GLN A 617 -5.37 28.95 -8.25
N LEU A 618 -4.14 29.09 -7.72
CA LEU A 618 -3.17 30.11 -8.13
C LEU A 618 -2.46 29.75 -9.44
N LYS A 619 -2.16 30.76 -10.24
CA LYS A 619 -1.48 30.65 -11.52
C LYS A 619 -0.21 31.50 -11.56
N LEU A 620 0.68 31.19 -12.52
CA LEU A 620 1.79 32.11 -12.85
C LEU A 620 1.24 33.47 -13.24
N GLY A 621 1.83 34.50 -12.64
CA GLY A 621 1.41 35.89 -12.88
C GLY A 621 0.47 36.47 -11.83
N ASP A 622 -0.17 35.63 -11.00
CA ASP A 622 -1.04 36.14 -9.91
C ASP A 622 -0.21 36.91 -8.88
N GLN A 623 -0.82 37.92 -8.29
CA GLN A 623 -0.23 38.79 -7.28
C GLN A 623 -0.76 38.41 -5.89
N LEU A 624 0.16 38.07 -4.99
CA LEU A 624 -0.19 37.77 -3.59
C LEU A 624 0.27 38.89 -2.66
N ALA A 625 -0.59 39.28 -1.71
CA ALA A 625 -0.26 40.24 -0.68
C ALA A 625 -0.20 39.54 0.68
N PHE A 626 0.92 39.71 1.39
CA PHE A 626 1.11 39.18 2.75
C PHE A 626 1.26 40.36 3.73
N ASP A 627 0.55 40.30 4.84
CA ASP A 627 0.77 41.16 6.01
C ASP A 627 1.84 40.51 6.91
N ILE A 628 2.94 41.23 7.11
CA ILE A 628 4.06 40.83 7.96
C ILE A 628 4.24 41.88 9.04
N ALA A 629 3.78 41.62 10.25
CA ALA A 629 3.85 42.54 11.40
C ALA A 629 3.31 43.94 11.09
N GLY A 630 2.22 44.06 10.32
CA GLY A 630 1.60 45.31 9.90
C GLY A 630 2.15 45.93 8.61
N LEU A 631 3.14 45.33 8.00
CA LEU A 631 3.68 45.76 6.71
C LEU A 631 3.16 44.84 5.60
N THR A 632 2.52 45.41 4.59
CA THR A 632 1.99 44.64 3.46
C THR A 632 3.05 44.50 2.36
N ILE A 633 3.43 43.27 2.05
CA ILE A 633 4.32 42.95 0.93
C ILE A 633 3.48 42.31 -0.17
N GLN A 634 3.59 42.87 -1.38
CA GLN A 634 2.96 42.32 -2.58
C GLN A 634 4.02 41.74 -3.49
N ALA A 635 3.81 40.50 -3.99
CA ALA A 635 4.74 39.85 -4.91
C ALA A 635 3.97 39.03 -5.96
N LYS A 636 4.55 39.00 -7.17
CA LYS A 636 4.00 38.27 -8.33
C LYS A 636 4.53 36.86 -8.36
N ILE A 637 3.67 35.84 -8.58
CA ILE A 637 4.09 34.47 -8.76
C ILE A 637 4.85 34.32 -10.09
N THR A 638 6.16 34.11 -10.01
CA THR A 638 7.02 33.89 -11.18
C THR A 638 7.44 32.43 -11.35
N SER A 639 7.32 31.63 -10.28
CA SER A 639 7.58 30.19 -10.36
C SER A 639 6.69 29.35 -9.43
N ILE A 640 6.38 28.15 -9.89
CA ILE A 640 5.72 27.12 -9.09
C ILE A 640 6.72 26.00 -8.87
N ARG A 641 6.91 25.61 -7.61
CA ARG A 641 7.86 24.57 -7.18
C ARG A 641 7.13 23.32 -6.70
N GLN A 642 7.70 22.19 -6.99
CA GLN A 642 7.35 20.93 -6.36
C GLN A 642 8.34 20.63 -5.24
N LEU A 643 7.84 20.35 -4.05
CA LEU A 643 8.61 20.00 -2.85
C LEU A 643 8.52 18.52 -2.56
N ASP A 644 9.61 17.97 -2.06
CA ASP A 644 9.62 16.65 -1.46
C ASP A 644 9.45 16.78 0.07
N TRP A 645 8.22 16.79 0.52
CA TRP A 645 7.89 16.86 1.96
C TRP A 645 8.38 15.63 2.74
N GLY A 646 8.51 14.49 2.07
CA GLY A 646 9.02 13.26 2.66
C GLY A 646 10.51 13.33 3.02
N SER A 647 11.26 14.21 2.40
CA SER A 647 12.69 14.40 2.70
C SER A 647 12.98 14.91 4.12
N MET A 648 11.93 15.32 4.87
CA MET A 648 12.01 15.92 6.21
C MET A 648 13.02 17.07 6.32
N ARG A 649 13.39 17.70 5.20
CA ARG A 649 14.22 18.90 5.20
C ARG A 649 13.35 20.14 5.41
N VAL A 650 13.98 21.22 5.90
CA VAL A 650 13.29 22.50 6.06
C VAL A 650 12.82 23.00 4.70
N ASN A 651 11.53 23.23 4.55
CA ASN A 651 10.89 23.71 3.34
C ASN A 651 9.82 24.75 3.67
N PHE A 652 9.60 25.67 2.71
CA PHE A 652 8.62 26.74 2.86
C PHE A 652 7.64 26.74 1.69
N PHE A 653 6.39 27.12 1.98
CA PHE A 653 5.33 27.20 0.97
C PHE A 653 5.57 28.33 -0.03
N ALA A 654 6.10 29.46 0.46
CA ALA A 654 6.38 30.65 -0.32
C ALA A 654 7.79 31.12 -0.04
N ILE A 655 8.57 31.40 -1.10
CA ILE A 655 9.94 31.93 -1.02
C ILE A 655 10.04 33.17 -1.90
N LEU A 656 10.57 34.24 -1.32
CA LEU A 656 10.76 35.54 -1.96
C LEU A 656 12.27 35.83 -2.15
N PRO A 657 12.64 36.86 -2.93
CA PRO A 657 14.02 37.30 -3.02
C PRO A 657 14.52 37.90 -1.69
N PRO A 658 15.83 37.76 -1.38
CA PRO A 658 16.40 38.31 -0.16
C PRO A 658 16.28 39.85 -0.06
N SER A 659 16.31 40.56 -1.18
CA SER A 659 16.17 42.03 -1.24
C SER A 659 14.89 42.57 -0.63
N LEU A 660 13.81 41.76 -0.61
CA LEU A 660 12.51 42.17 -0.09
C LEU A 660 12.28 41.76 1.37
N MET A 661 13.00 40.77 1.87
CA MET A 661 12.65 40.10 3.10
C MET A 661 13.73 40.13 4.19
N SER A 662 14.98 40.50 3.85
CA SER A 662 16.12 40.44 4.78
C SER A 662 15.97 41.33 6.01
N GLU A 663 15.25 42.48 5.90
CA GLU A 663 15.04 43.41 6.98
C GLU A 663 13.75 43.15 7.79
N MET A 664 12.94 42.17 7.39
CA MET A 664 11.71 41.85 8.08
C MET A 664 11.97 41.13 9.42
N PRO A 665 11.06 41.30 10.39
CA PRO A 665 11.11 40.53 11.64
C PRO A 665 11.14 39.04 11.35
N GLN A 666 12.24 38.36 11.76
CA GLN A 666 12.49 36.98 11.40
C GLN A 666 13.10 36.20 12.54
N THR A 667 12.86 34.92 12.52
CA THR A 667 13.55 33.89 13.29
C THR A 667 14.22 32.92 12.32
N TRP A 668 15.11 32.07 12.83
CA TRP A 668 15.75 31.08 12.01
C TRP A 668 15.34 29.68 12.42
N ILE A 669 15.36 28.79 11.46
CA ILE A 669 15.05 27.36 11.63
C ILE A 669 16.17 26.53 11.00
N THR A 670 16.54 25.44 11.65
CA THR A 670 17.40 24.43 11.08
C THR A 670 16.90 23.02 11.40
N ALA A 671 17.39 22.06 10.65
CA ALA A 671 17.12 20.65 10.92
C ALA A 671 18.43 19.89 10.86
N TYR A 672 18.62 18.94 11.79
CA TYR A 672 19.80 18.09 11.83
C TYR A 672 19.41 16.66 12.20
N ARG A 673 20.32 15.73 11.91
CA ARG A 673 20.17 14.35 12.34
C ARG A 673 20.95 14.12 13.62
N GLN A 674 20.26 13.73 14.66
CA GLN A 674 20.85 13.23 15.88
C GLN A 674 21.02 11.71 15.78
N VAL A 675 22.26 11.25 15.75
CA VAL A 675 22.58 9.81 15.81
C VAL A 675 22.60 9.39 17.27
N ALA A 676 22.02 8.22 17.59
CA ALA A 676 22.10 7.66 18.93
C ALA A 676 23.58 7.48 19.29
N ARG A 677 24.07 8.26 20.26
CA ARG A 677 25.44 8.13 20.77
C ARG A 677 25.53 6.90 21.67
N GLN A 678 26.60 6.16 21.50
CA GLN A 678 26.97 5.10 22.44
C GLN A 678 27.49 5.76 23.74
N ASP A 679 26.94 5.28 24.88
CA ASP A 679 27.37 5.56 26.26
C ASP A 679 27.28 6.99 26.81
N ASN A 680 26.36 7.15 27.76
CA ASN A 680 26.33 8.17 28.86
C ASN A 680 26.50 9.64 28.51
N GLN A 681 26.51 10.06 27.27
CA GLN A 681 26.50 11.48 26.89
C GLN A 681 25.07 11.98 26.73
N LEU A 682 24.77 13.12 27.32
CA LEU A 682 23.49 13.81 27.16
C LEU A 682 23.22 14.07 25.65
N PRO A 683 21.98 13.82 25.19
CA PRO A 683 21.59 14.18 23.83
C PRO A 683 21.91 15.65 23.48
N ILE A 684 22.29 15.91 22.23
CA ILE A 684 22.66 17.25 21.77
C ILE A 684 21.55 18.26 22.03
N ASP A 685 20.31 17.86 21.83
CA ASP A 685 19.09 18.66 22.04
C ASP A 685 18.99 19.16 23.49
N ILE A 686 19.30 18.33 24.49
CA ILE A 686 19.28 18.70 25.90
C ILE A 686 20.36 19.76 26.19
N ALA A 687 21.55 19.58 25.67
CA ALA A 687 22.64 20.54 25.87
C ALA A 687 22.35 21.90 25.20
N LEU A 688 21.75 21.88 24.00
CA LEU A 688 21.37 23.09 23.27
C LEU A 688 20.25 23.86 23.97
N VAL A 689 19.22 23.17 24.48
CA VAL A 689 18.11 23.83 25.19
C VAL A 689 18.59 24.46 26.50
N ALA A 690 19.57 23.86 27.19
CA ALA A 690 20.17 24.43 28.39
C ALA A 690 20.95 25.73 28.06
N LYS A 691 21.66 25.78 26.93
CA LYS A 691 22.43 26.97 26.51
C LYS A 691 21.58 28.06 25.87
N TYR A 692 20.54 27.66 25.10
CA TYR A 692 19.63 28.55 24.36
C TYR A 692 18.17 28.29 24.78
N PRO A 693 17.70 28.87 25.88
CA PRO A 693 16.38 28.56 26.45
C PRO A 693 15.18 28.94 25.57
N ASN A 694 15.39 29.91 24.64
CA ASN A 694 14.34 30.35 23.68
C ASN A 694 14.17 29.38 22.51
N ILE A 695 15.13 28.53 22.22
CA ILE A 695 15.06 27.60 21.11
C ILE A 695 14.11 26.46 21.48
N THR A 696 13.25 26.10 20.52
CA THR A 696 12.37 24.93 20.65
C THR A 696 12.91 23.81 19.79
N VAL A 697 13.18 22.67 20.41
CA VAL A 697 13.56 21.43 19.72
C VAL A 697 12.31 20.64 19.41
N VAL A 698 12.13 20.30 18.14
CA VAL A 698 11.04 19.43 17.67
C VAL A 698 11.63 18.07 17.31
N ASP A 699 11.26 17.08 18.10
CA ASP A 699 11.62 15.68 17.87
C ASP A 699 10.59 15.03 16.93
N VAL A 700 11.04 14.65 15.73
CA VAL A 700 10.22 13.90 14.76
C VAL A 700 10.68 12.46 14.60
N GLU A 701 11.66 12.02 15.38
CA GLU A 701 12.24 10.68 15.29
C GLU A 701 11.21 9.58 15.47
N PHE A 702 10.31 9.73 16.44
CA PHE A 702 9.24 8.75 16.67
C PHE A 702 8.33 8.60 15.44
N ALA A 703 7.92 9.73 14.85
CA ALA A 703 7.06 9.71 13.66
C ALA A 703 7.79 9.12 12.46
N LEU A 704 9.08 9.45 12.27
CA LEU A 704 9.91 8.89 11.22
C LEU A 704 10.10 7.38 11.37
N ASN A 705 10.46 6.92 12.56
CA ASN A 705 10.64 5.50 12.84
C ASN A 705 9.34 4.72 12.62
N GLN A 706 8.20 5.27 13.03
CA GLN A 706 6.90 4.65 12.78
C GLN A 706 6.61 4.50 11.29
N VAL A 707 6.91 5.52 10.47
CA VAL A 707 6.76 5.43 9.01
C VAL A 707 7.72 4.40 8.42
N GLN A 708 8.99 4.39 8.84
CA GLN A 708 9.99 3.43 8.38
C GLN A 708 9.61 2.00 8.76
N ASP A 709 9.16 1.75 9.98
CA ASP A 709 8.69 0.45 10.44
C ASP A 709 7.52 -0.06 9.57
N VAL A 710 6.58 0.81 9.22
CA VAL A 710 5.47 0.47 8.32
C VAL A 710 5.99 0.10 6.92
N LEU A 711 6.94 0.86 6.39
CA LEU A 711 7.51 0.62 5.06
C LEU A 711 8.31 -0.69 5.01
N ASP A 712 9.09 -0.99 6.05
CA ASP A 712 9.86 -2.22 6.14
C ASP A 712 8.96 -3.45 6.25
N ARG A 713 7.88 -3.35 7.04
CA ARG A 713 6.84 -4.40 7.13
C ARG A 713 6.14 -4.64 5.80
N LEU A 714 5.79 -3.58 5.08
CA LEU A 714 5.21 -3.68 3.75
C LEU A 714 6.17 -4.33 2.76
N SER A 715 7.45 -3.94 2.79
CA SER A 715 8.48 -4.52 1.93
C SER A 715 8.60 -6.03 2.11
N ALA A 716 8.65 -6.47 3.35
CA ALA A 716 8.74 -7.89 3.67
C ALA A 716 7.46 -8.67 3.31
N ALA A 717 6.28 -8.07 3.49
CA ALA A 717 5.03 -8.64 3.03
C ALA A 717 5.02 -8.84 1.51
N ILE A 718 5.51 -7.86 0.76
CA ILE A 718 5.63 -7.91 -0.69
C ILE A 718 6.56 -9.06 -1.13
N GLU A 719 7.67 -9.28 -0.42
CA GLU A 719 8.62 -10.38 -0.73
C GLU A 719 7.98 -11.76 -0.63
N LEU A 720 7.20 -12.00 0.39
CA LEU A 720 6.46 -13.26 0.49
C LEU A 720 5.42 -13.41 -0.61
N LEU A 721 4.66 -12.35 -0.89
CA LEU A 721 3.65 -12.38 -1.94
C LEU A 721 4.28 -12.67 -3.32
N PHE A 722 5.50 -12.19 -3.53
CA PHE A 722 6.28 -12.49 -4.73
C PHE A 722 6.56 -13.99 -4.88
N VAL A 723 6.87 -14.70 -3.78
CA VAL A 723 7.06 -16.15 -3.77
C VAL A 723 5.79 -16.89 -4.19
N PHE A 724 4.62 -16.49 -3.68
CA PHE A 724 3.35 -17.08 -4.08
C PHE A 724 3.01 -16.80 -5.55
N THR A 725 3.30 -15.61 -6.04
CA THR A 725 3.06 -15.26 -7.44
C THR A 725 3.98 -16.05 -8.36
N ILE A 726 5.24 -16.28 -7.97
CA ILE A 726 6.16 -17.19 -8.67
C ILE A 726 5.58 -18.61 -8.69
N ALA A 727 5.10 -19.12 -7.56
CA ALA A 727 4.51 -20.46 -7.50
C ALA A 727 3.29 -20.58 -8.43
N ALA A 728 2.41 -19.57 -8.46
CA ALA A 728 1.30 -19.52 -9.40
C ALA A 728 1.78 -19.46 -10.87
N GLY A 729 2.83 -18.69 -11.16
CA GLY A 729 3.46 -18.62 -12.48
C GLY A 729 4.04 -19.96 -12.95
N VAL A 730 4.70 -20.68 -12.04
CA VAL A 730 5.20 -22.05 -12.31
C VAL A 730 4.05 -23.01 -12.64
N LEU A 731 2.91 -22.90 -11.97
CA LEU A 731 1.72 -23.69 -12.29
C LEU A 731 1.17 -23.38 -13.67
N VAL A 732 1.10 -22.12 -14.06
CA VAL A 732 0.70 -21.74 -15.43
C VAL A 732 1.62 -22.37 -16.45
N LEU A 733 2.94 -22.31 -16.22
CA LEU A 733 3.92 -22.95 -17.07
C LEU A 733 3.69 -24.46 -17.19
N MET A 734 3.51 -25.14 -16.06
CA MET A 734 3.25 -26.58 -16.04
C MET A 734 1.93 -26.91 -16.76
N ALA A 735 0.89 -26.12 -16.58
CA ALA A 735 -0.39 -26.27 -17.25
C ALA A 735 -0.27 -26.02 -18.77
N ALA A 736 0.44 -24.96 -19.17
CA ALA A 736 0.65 -24.61 -20.58
C ALA A 736 1.50 -25.65 -21.33
N LEU A 737 2.59 -26.13 -20.75
CA LEU A 737 3.42 -27.22 -21.29
C LEU A 737 2.66 -28.56 -21.33
N GLY A 738 1.89 -28.83 -20.28
CA GLY A 738 1.08 -30.03 -20.19
C GLY A 738 -0.06 -30.05 -21.23
N ALA A 739 -0.62 -28.91 -21.61
CA ALA A 739 -1.68 -28.82 -22.61
C ALA A 739 -1.27 -29.31 -24.00
N THR A 740 0.01 -29.23 -24.34
CA THR A 740 0.57 -29.66 -25.64
C THR A 740 1.32 -31.00 -25.57
N GLN A 741 1.37 -31.65 -24.39
CA GLN A 741 2.18 -32.87 -24.17
C GLN A 741 1.75 -34.03 -25.05
N ASP A 742 0.47 -34.32 -25.19
CA ASP A 742 -0.05 -35.46 -25.92
C ASP A 742 0.23 -35.34 -27.44
N GLU A 743 0.20 -34.12 -27.96
CA GLU A 743 0.53 -33.82 -29.35
C GLU A 743 2.05 -33.96 -29.63
N ARG A 744 2.87 -33.48 -28.70
CA ARG A 744 4.33 -33.62 -28.75
C ARG A 744 4.76 -35.06 -28.68
N LEU A 745 4.09 -35.90 -27.90
CA LEU A 745 4.32 -37.34 -27.85
C LEU A 745 4.03 -37.97 -29.20
N LYS A 746 2.95 -37.61 -29.90
CA LYS A 746 2.60 -38.08 -31.23
C LYS A 746 3.66 -37.70 -32.27
N ASP A 747 4.09 -36.41 -32.28
CA ASP A 747 5.14 -35.96 -33.19
C ASP A 747 6.48 -36.69 -32.93
N ALA A 748 6.84 -36.87 -31.65
CA ALA A 748 8.04 -37.61 -31.30
C ALA A 748 7.98 -39.09 -31.75
N ALA A 749 6.82 -39.76 -31.61
CA ALA A 749 6.58 -41.09 -32.07
C ALA A 749 6.72 -41.22 -33.61
N LEU A 750 6.09 -40.26 -34.34
CA LEU A 750 6.21 -40.19 -35.80
C LEU A 750 7.66 -39.97 -36.25
N LEU A 751 8.40 -39.06 -35.60
CA LEU A 751 9.82 -38.85 -35.95
C LEU A 751 10.68 -40.07 -35.65
N LYS A 752 10.43 -40.80 -34.55
CA LYS A 752 11.11 -42.05 -34.23
C LYS A 752 10.83 -43.13 -35.27
N THR A 753 9.59 -43.25 -35.76
CA THR A 753 9.24 -44.22 -36.80
C THR A 753 9.86 -43.88 -38.15
N LEU A 754 10.12 -42.62 -38.43
CA LEU A 754 10.86 -42.13 -39.59
C LEU A 754 12.38 -42.21 -39.45
N GLY A 755 12.90 -42.80 -38.34
CA GLY A 755 14.31 -43.03 -38.13
C GLY A 755 15.11 -41.88 -37.49
N ALA A 756 14.43 -40.83 -36.95
CA ALA A 756 15.13 -39.74 -36.31
C ALA A 756 15.84 -40.15 -35.03
N ALA A 757 17.10 -39.76 -34.90
CA ALA A 757 17.90 -40.03 -33.69
C ALA A 757 17.33 -39.23 -32.47
N ARG A 758 17.51 -39.79 -31.26
CA ARG A 758 17.08 -39.15 -30.01
C ARG A 758 17.61 -37.73 -29.87
N ALA A 759 18.88 -37.51 -30.24
CA ALA A 759 19.50 -36.18 -30.19
C ALA A 759 18.81 -35.15 -31.13
N GLN A 760 18.37 -35.62 -32.31
CA GLN A 760 17.66 -34.77 -33.29
C GLN A 760 16.28 -34.34 -32.74
N ILE A 761 15.53 -35.27 -32.17
CA ILE A 761 14.24 -35.00 -31.56
C ILE A 761 14.40 -34.01 -30.38
N GLN A 762 15.41 -34.22 -29.53
CA GLN A 762 15.71 -33.33 -28.41
C GLN A 762 16.09 -31.93 -28.88
N LYS A 763 16.93 -31.79 -29.90
CA LYS A 763 17.34 -30.50 -30.47
C LYS A 763 16.13 -29.78 -31.07
N SER A 764 15.22 -30.46 -31.73
CA SER A 764 13.99 -29.87 -32.28
C SER A 764 13.09 -29.30 -31.18
N PHE A 765 12.81 -30.07 -30.13
CA PHE A 765 12.01 -29.61 -29.00
C PHE A 765 12.66 -28.46 -28.23
N PHE A 766 13.98 -28.50 -28.04
CA PHE A 766 14.69 -27.42 -27.37
C PHE A 766 14.63 -26.13 -28.17
N THR A 767 14.77 -26.20 -29.52
CA THR A 767 14.58 -25.01 -30.39
C THR A 767 13.19 -24.46 -30.31
N GLU A 768 12.16 -25.31 -30.30
CA GLU A 768 10.76 -24.89 -30.12
C GLU A 768 10.56 -24.16 -28.79
N LEU A 769 11.08 -24.67 -27.68
CA LEU A 769 10.98 -24.09 -26.35
C LEU A 769 11.72 -22.75 -26.23
N LEU A 770 12.90 -22.64 -26.86
CA LEU A 770 13.65 -21.40 -26.94
C LEU A 770 12.85 -20.30 -27.63
N VAL A 771 12.24 -20.63 -28.77
CA VAL A 771 11.44 -19.67 -29.53
C VAL A 771 10.19 -19.23 -28.75
N ILE A 772 9.46 -20.19 -28.19
CA ILE A 772 8.29 -19.90 -27.36
C ILE A 772 8.67 -19.03 -26.16
N GLY A 773 9.76 -19.40 -25.46
CA GLY A 773 10.25 -18.68 -24.29
C GLY A 773 10.68 -17.26 -24.61
N PHE A 774 11.42 -17.08 -25.71
CA PHE A 774 11.88 -15.75 -26.14
C PHE A 774 10.71 -14.84 -26.53
N ILE A 775 9.78 -15.33 -27.35
CA ILE A 775 8.61 -14.54 -27.77
C ILE A 775 7.73 -14.19 -26.56
N SER A 776 7.42 -15.19 -25.71
CA SER A 776 6.61 -14.96 -24.50
C SER A 776 7.26 -13.96 -23.55
N GLY A 777 8.58 -14.07 -23.35
CA GLY A 777 9.31 -13.20 -22.46
C GLY A 777 9.44 -11.76 -22.98
N ALA A 778 9.69 -11.58 -24.28
CA ALA A 778 9.75 -10.27 -24.90
C ALA A 778 8.38 -9.56 -24.88
N LEU A 779 7.31 -10.28 -25.20
CA LEU A 779 5.94 -9.77 -25.09
C LEU A 779 5.58 -9.39 -23.65
N ALA A 780 5.95 -10.25 -22.69
CA ALA A 780 5.72 -9.99 -21.28
C ALA A 780 6.44 -8.73 -20.78
N GLY A 781 7.69 -8.53 -21.21
CA GLY A 781 8.46 -7.32 -20.89
C GLY A 781 7.80 -6.05 -21.41
N GLY A 782 7.38 -6.05 -22.69
CA GLY A 782 6.66 -4.94 -23.30
C GLY A 782 5.32 -4.66 -22.59
N GLY A 783 4.55 -5.70 -22.32
CA GLY A 783 3.29 -5.59 -21.58
C GLY A 783 3.47 -5.07 -20.17
N ALA A 784 4.49 -5.53 -19.43
CA ALA A 784 4.80 -5.07 -18.09
C ALA A 784 5.17 -3.58 -18.05
N ILE A 785 5.94 -3.10 -19.03
CA ILE A 785 6.26 -1.67 -19.16
C ILE A 785 5.00 -0.84 -19.43
N ALA A 786 4.16 -1.26 -20.38
CA ALA A 786 2.95 -0.52 -20.76
C ALA A 786 1.92 -0.46 -19.62
N VAL A 787 1.62 -1.59 -18.98
CA VAL A 787 0.68 -1.65 -17.86
C VAL A 787 1.27 -0.98 -16.62
N GLY A 788 2.58 -1.16 -16.36
CA GLY A 788 3.29 -0.52 -15.26
C GLY A 788 3.26 1.00 -15.37
N TRP A 789 3.54 1.54 -16.54
CA TRP A 789 3.44 2.98 -16.81
C TRP A 789 2.01 3.49 -16.57
N SER A 790 1.01 2.77 -17.06
CA SER A 790 -0.39 3.15 -16.88
C SER A 790 -0.79 3.19 -15.40
N LEU A 791 -0.41 2.16 -14.63
CA LEU A 791 -0.69 2.09 -13.20
C LEU A 791 0.06 3.17 -12.42
N ALA A 792 1.35 3.37 -12.71
CA ALA A 792 2.16 4.39 -12.05
C ALA A 792 1.59 5.80 -12.27
N HIS A 793 1.20 6.12 -13.52
CA HIS A 793 0.70 7.44 -13.87
C HIS A 793 -0.74 7.70 -13.38
N PHE A 794 -1.67 6.73 -13.57
CA PHE A 794 -3.10 6.96 -13.32
C PHE A 794 -3.58 6.52 -11.94
N VAL A 795 -2.89 5.62 -11.26
CA VAL A 795 -3.32 5.06 -9.97
C VAL A 795 -2.43 5.51 -8.82
N PHE A 796 -1.11 5.40 -9.00
CA PHE A 796 -0.15 5.73 -7.94
C PHE A 796 0.36 7.17 -7.99
N GLU A 797 0.14 7.87 -9.10
CA GLU A 797 0.58 9.25 -9.33
C GLU A 797 2.09 9.46 -9.07
N ILE A 798 2.89 8.47 -9.45
CA ILE A 798 4.35 8.49 -9.35
C ILE A 798 5.02 8.62 -10.72
N SER A 799 6.21 9.24 -10.74
CA SER A 799 7.04 9.28 -11.94
C SER A 799 7.59 7.89 -12.24
N PHE A 800 7.35 7.39 -13.43
CA PHE A 800 7.80 6.07 -13.89
C PHE A 800 8.86 6.26 -15.00
N PRO A 801 10.14 6.16 -14.69
CA PRO A 801 11.17 6.10 -15.71
C PRO A 801 11.04 4.77 -16.45
N ILE A 802 10.89 4.80 -17.79
CA ILE A 802 10.64 3.59 -18.59
C ILE A 802 11.86 2.64 -18.46
N PRO A 803 11.73 1.49 -17.78
CA PRO A 803 12.85 0.58 -17.57
C PRO A 803 13.05 -0.35 -18.79
N TRP A 804 13.70 0.12 -19.84
CA TRP A 804 13.93 -0.66 -21.07
C TRP A 804 14.62 -2.01 -20.83
N MET A 805 15.42 -2.14 -19.78
CA MET A 805 16.05 -3.39 -19.34
C MET A 805 15.06 -4.51 -19.06
N VAL A 806 13.81 -4.19 -18.68
CA VAL A 806 12.77 -5.18 -18.38
C VAL A 806 12.42 -6.01 -19.62
N LEU A 807 12.51 -5.42 -20.80
CA LEU A 807 12.31 -6.13 -22.08
C LEU A 807 13.34 -7.24 -22.26
N PHE A 808 14.60 -6.93 -21.95
CA PHE A 808 15.71 -7.88 -22.05
C PHE A 808 15.63 -8.96 -20.95
N TYR A 809 15.41 -8.58 -19.71
CA TYR A 809 15.21 -9.51 -18.60
C TYR A 809 14.02 -10.43 -18.84
N GLY A 810 12.92 -9.89 -19.39
CA GLY A 810 11.74 -10.67 -19.76
C GLY A 810 12.07 -11.76 -20.78
N ALA A 811 12.79 -11.42 -21.85
CA ALA A 811 13.20 -12.39 -22.87
C ALA A 811 14.09 -13.50 -22.30
N ILE A 812 15.11 -13.14 -21.48
CA ILE A 812 15.99 -14.13 -20.82
C ILE A 812 15.19 -15.02 -19.87
N PHE A 813 14.35 -14.42 -19.03
CA PHE A 813 13.55 -15.16 -18.06
C PHE A 813 12.56 -16.11 -18.72
N GLY A 814 11.92 -15.68 -19.81
CA GLY A 814 11.03 -16.51 -20.62
C GLY A 814 11.74 -17.74 -21.20
N VAL A 815 12.94 -17.55 -21.76
CA VAL A 815 13.79 -18.65 -22.26
C VAL A 815 14.17 -19.59 -21.13
N MET A 816 14.65 -19.06 -20.02
CA MET A 816 15.09 -19.85 -18.86
C MET A 816 13.96 -20.72 -18.31
N ILE A 817 12.78 -20.13 -18.10
CA ILE A 817 11.60 -20.85 -17.59
C ILE A 817 11.15 -21.96 -18.55
N CYS A 818 11.08 -21.68 -19.86
CA CYS A 818 10.70 -22.67 -20.87
C CYS A 818 11.70 -23.81 -20.95
N CYS A 819 13.00 -23.50 -20.85
CA CYS A 819 14.04 -24.54 -20.89
C CYS A 819 13.99 -25.43 -19.64
N ILE A 820 13.82 -24.89 -18.45
CA ILE A 820 13.72 -25.65 -17.20
C ILE A 820 12.47 -26.54 -17.21
N GLY A 821 11.29 -25.97 -17.51
CA GLY A 821 10.05 -26.73 -17.58
C GLY A 821 10.04 -27.77 -18.69
N GLY A 822 10.65 -27.45 -19.83
CA GLY A 822 10.79 -28.37 -20.98
C GLY A 822 11.73 -29.50 -20.73
N TRP A 823 12.83 -29.30 -20.00
CA TRP A 823 13.78 -30.34 -19.66
C TRP A 823 13.14 -31.50 -18.87
N TRP A 824 12.29 -31.22 -17.94
CA TRP A 824 11.53 -32.21 -17.18
C TRP A 824 10.55 -32.98 -18.09
N LEU A 825 9.85 -32.30 -18.98
CA LEU A 825 8.93 -32.91 -19.93
C LEU A 825 9.66 -33.80 -20.97
N GLN A 826 10.82 -33.36 -21.43
CA GLN A 826 11.63 -34.03 -22.42
C GLN A 826 12.15 -35.39 -21.94
N ARG A 827 12.53 -35.50 -20.64
CA ARG A 827 12.91 -36.79 -20.04
C ARG A 827 11.79 -37.83 -20.16
N LYS A 828 10.56 -37.41 -19.96
CA LYS A 828 9.38 -38.27 -20.06
C LYS A 828 9.12 -38.71 -21.50
N ILE A 829 9.21 -37.79 -22.47
CA ILE A 829 8.99 -38.05 -23.90
C ILE A 829 10.07 -38.98 -24.48
N SER A 830 11.33 -38.81 -24.08
CA SER A 830 12.43 -39.64 -24.60
C SER A 830 12.38 -41.09 -24.15
N ASN A 831 11.75 -41.34 -22.98
CA ASN A 831 11.69 -42.70 -22.38
C ASN A 831 10.43 -43.49 -22.77
N THR A 832 9.41 -42.84 -23.40
CA THR A 832 8.18 -43.56 -23.83
C THR A 832 8.42 -44.36 -25.09
N SER A 833 7.89 -45.60 -25.13
CA SER A 833 7.97 -46.52 -26.27
C SER A 833 7.11 -45.98 -27.44
N SER A 834 7.67 -45.95 -28.66
CA SER A 834 6.91 -45.52 -29.86
C SER A 834 5.70 -46.41 -30.14
N VAL A 835 5.79 -47.70 -29.77
CA VAL A 835 4.72 -48.69 -29.97
C VAL A 835 3.54 -48.43 -29.03
N GLU A 836 3.79 -48.04 -27.78
CA GLU A 836 2.75 -47.68 -26.82
C GLU A 836 1.97 -46.43 -27.28
N VAL A 837 2.68 -45.40 -27.76
CA VAL A 837 2.07 -44.14 -28.22
C VAL A 837 1.24 -44.33 -29.48
N LEU A 838 1.71 -45.19 -30.42
CA LEU A 838 0.98 -45.48 -31.67
C LEU A 838 -0.24 -46.40 -31.42
N ARG A 839 -0.25 -47.19 -30.34
CA ARG A 839 -1.37 -48.05 -29.97
C ARG A 839 -2.51 -47.27 -29.27
N GLU A 840 -2.19 -46.14 -28.69
CA GLU A 840 -3.19 -45.22 -28.07
C GLU A 840 -3.79 -44.21 -29.08
N ILE A 841 -3.22 -44.08 -30.29
CA ILE A 841 -3.74 -43.27 -31.39
C ILE A 841 -4.83 -44.01 -32.12
#